data_a3dc9dee53217d263263b1f7407bd53f
#
_entry.id   a3dc9dee53217d263263b1f7407bd53f
#
_cell.length_a   1.000
_cell.length_b   1.000
_cell.length_c   1.000
_cell.angle_alpha   90.00
_cell.angle_beta   90.00
_cell.angle_gamma   90.00
#
_symmetry.space_group_name_H-M   'P 1'
#
loop_
_entity.id
_entity.type
_entity.pdbx_description
1 polymer ?
#
loop_
_entity_poly.entity_id
_entity_poly.type
_entity_poly.pdbx_seq_one_letter_code
_entity_poly.pdbx_strand_id
1 'polypeptide(L)'
;MRAILSMGVVCIACASHALDAAGLAAGVDSAVWKAGVARACITPSDGMWMSGYAGRDRPADGKLTDLWAKALAFEDGAGARHVLVVLDLVGIDRETAQAIAGGVTATHGLPREALALATTHTHSGPIVGDNLRAMYALDDAAWALVRRDTERLVATVVRVVGEALDDLRPAEVAWTVGRAHVAVNRRANAEKDVPDLRAADRLAGPVDHDVPVLVVREPGVDGDPGVRAVVAGYACHATVLSGYQWSGDWPGYAQIELERRYPRATALVWIGCGADQNPLPRRTVELAERYGADCATAVAQAIGRRTVPVAGRLAAAFSEIPLEFAALPTRAELEQTATSADRFQAARARLLLETLRRDGSLAPAYPYPVQTWRLGDGPHWVFLGGEVVVDFAVRVKSELGPGRTWVAGYCNDVMAYIASRRVLAEGGYEGAGAMVYYGLPSPWAPSSEDAIVGAVRGQVEATGGPPASEARSIAPRPYPDHADLTTVRDAVGPRPIDTAADWQVRRRDVLDGMQMVMGRLPRAEELGPLDVVERGREPLDGCVRLLVTYGAGPGQRVTAHLYLPDAGTGRGVVDAAGRRPAVLALHPTSPLGKLVVAGDGPRANRAYAIELARRGYVVLAPDYPSFGELADYDFHVDSHASGTMAAIVNHRRGVDLLVARPEVDAARIGAIGHSLGGHNAIFVAVFDPRIRAVVSSCGWDPFHAYKGGRLAGWAQDRYMQRVRELYGLDPDAIPFDFPEAVAALAPRGCFSSSPLRDDNFSAAAVAAAEPGIRRIYRLLGADDRFVVRQPDCDHDFPPEVREESYAFLDRVLSERDRGADR
;
A
#
# COMPACT_ATOMS: atom_id res chain seq x y z
N MET A 1 -22.94 -44.80 -82.54
CA MET A 1 -21.42 -44.66 -82.38
C MET A 1 -21.15 -43.66 -81.25
N ARG A 2 -20.51 -44.15 -80.22
CA ARG A 2 -19.87 -43.52 -79.07
C ARG A 2 -20.78 -42.66 -78.17
N ALA A 3 -21.16 -43.30 -77.05
CA ALA A 3 -21.59 -42.70 -75.80
C ALA A 3 -20.42 -41.97 -75.13
N ILE A 4 -20.71 -40.86 -74.46
CA ILE A 4 -19.85 -40.27 -73.46
C ILE A 4 -20.74 -40.06 -72.24
N LEU A 5 -20.45 -40.85 -71.18
CA LEU A 5 -20.97 -40.64 -69.85
C LEU A 5 -20.43 -39.33 -69.32
N SER A 6 -21.27 -38.45 -68.78
CA SER A 6 -20.86 -37.32 -67.88
C SER A 6 -21.30 -37.65 -66.47
N MET A 7 -20.34 -37.87 -65.61
CA MET A 7 -20.50 -38.04 -64.14
C MET A 7 -20.84 -36.66 -63.53
N GLY A 8 -22.01 -36.57 -62.92
CA GLY A 8 -22.43 -35.41 -62.14
C GLY A 8 -21.70 -35.39 -60.82
N VAL A 9 -20.95 -34.34 -60.62
CA VAL A 9 -20.38 -33.99 -59.30
C VAL A 9 -21.45 -33.24 -58.50
N VAL A 10 -21.93 -33.86 -57.45
CA VAL A 10 -22.76 -33.16 -56.41
C VAL A 10 -21.87 -32.31 -55.59
N CYS A 11 -21.91 -30.99 -55.77
CA CYS A 11 -21.33 -30.01 -54.90
C CYS A 11 -22.23 -29.88 -53.62
N ILE A 12 -21.78 -30.48 -52.51
CA ILE A 12 -22.33 -30.17 -51.18
C ILE A 12 -21.84 -28.76 -50.84
N ALA A 13 -22.71 -27.77 -50.87
CA ALA A 13 -22.46 -26.45 -50.36
C ALA A 13 -22.33 -26.52 -48.83
N CYS A 14 -21.11 -26.43 -48.31
CA CYS A 14 -20.86 -26.09 -46.92
C CYS A 14 -21.33 -24.66 -46.66
N ALA A 15 -22.49 -24.51 -46.08
CA ALA A 15 -22.90 -23.23 -45.48
C ALA A 15 -21.99 -22.99 -44.28
N SER A 16 -20.92 -22.23 -44.49
CA SER A 16 -20.12 -21.61 -43.40
C SER A 16 -21.02 -20.57 -42.73
N HIS A 17 -21.53 -20.95 -41.54
CA HIS A 17 -22.04 -19.94 -40.61
C HIS A 17 -20.84 -19.11 -40.17
N ALA A 18 -20.65 -17.95 -40.79
CA ALA A 18 -19.94 -16.86 -40.21
C ALA A 18 -20.79 -16.41 -39.03
N LEU A 19 -20.51 -16.94 -37.82
CA LEU A 19 -20.97 -16.37 -36.57
C LEU A 19 -20.36 -15.00 -36.50
N ASP A 20 -21.20 -13.99 -36.66
CA ASP A 20 -20.91 -12.60 -36.46
C ASP A 20 -20.11 -12.42 -35.13
N ALA A 21 -18.83 -12.06 -35.23
CA ALA A 21 -18.03 -11.58 -34.14
C ALA A 21 -18.47 -10.16 -33.63
N ALA A 22 -19.62 -9.71 -34.12
CA ALA A 22 -20.25 -8.43 -33.72
C ALA A 22 -21.25 -8.57 -32.55
N GLY A 23 -21.45 -9.78 -31.98
CA GLY A 23 -22.48 -10.04 -30.96
C GLY A 23 -21.98 -10.10 -29.50
N LEU A 24 -20.69 -9.89 -29.22
CA LEU A 24 -20.12 -9.90 -27.85
C LEU A 24 -19.38 -8.61 -27.46
N ALA A 25 -19.47 -7.58 -28.27
CA ALA A 25 -19.25 -6.21 -27.85
C ALA A 25 -20.62 -5.60 -27.42
N ALA A 26 -21.30 -6.22 -26.47
CA ALA A 26 -22.38 -5.57 -25.74
C ALA A 26 -21.72 -4.48 -24.88
N GLY A 27 -21.71 -3.27 -25.46
CA GLY A 27 -21.39 -1.98 -24.94
C GLY A 27 -21.21 -1.86 -23.44
N VAL A 28 -20.00 -1.96 -22.95
CA VAL A 28 -19.55 -0.94 -22.01
C VAL A 28 -19.42 0.30 -22.90
N ASP A 29 -20.43 1.17 -22.88
CA ASP A 29 -20.32 2.53 -23.35
C ASP A 29 -19.10 3.12 -22.66
N SER A 30 -17.95 3.13 -23.33
CA SER A 30 -16.77 3.86 -22.91
C SER A 30 -17.05 5.33 -23.20
N ALA A 31 -18.06 5.87 -22.50
CA ALA A 31 -18.35 7.29 -22.54
C ALA A 31 -17.08 7.99 -22.07
N VAL A 32 -16.48 8.73 -22.98
CA VAL A 32 -15.19 9.39 -22.83
C VAL A 32 -15.26 10.35 -21.64
N TRP A 33 -14.38 10.19 -20.68
CA TRP A 33 -14.25 11.15 -19.59
C TRP A 33 -13.89 12.53 -20.16
N LYS A 34 -14.30 13.57 -19.44
CA LYS A 34 -13.82 14.92 -19.69
C LYS A 34 -13.06 15.43 -18.49
N ALA A 35 -12.09 16.28 -18.74
CA ALA A 35 -11.39 17.02 -17.70
C ALA A 35 -11.18 18.47 -18.11
N GLY A 36 -11.19 19.36 -17.12
CA GLY A 36 -10.93 20.79 -17.30
C GLY A 36 -10.06 21.33 -16.17
N VAL A 37 -9.21 22.31 -16.45
CA VAL A 37 -8.30 22.90 -15.48
C VAL A 37 -8.43 24.41 -15.46
N ALA A 38 -8.29 25.00 -14.27
CA ALA A 38 -8.18 26.43 -14.08
C ALA A 38 -7.23 26.76 -12.92
N ARG A 39 -6.67 27.96 -12.92
CA ARG A 39 -5.82 28.45 -11.84
C ARG A 39 -5.93 29.95 -11.64
N ALA A 40 -5.72 30.40 -10.40
CA ALA A 40 -5.61 31.81 -10.07
C ALA A 40 -4.48 32.03 -9.08
N CYS A 41 -3.77 33.14 -9.26
CA CYS A 41 -2.79 33.60 -8.26
C CYS A 41 -3.55 34.08 -7.02
N ILE A 42 -3.16 33.57 -5.85
CA ILE A 42 -3.73 33.95 -4.55
C ILE A 42 -2.69 34.62 -3.64
N THR A 43 -1.48 34.94 -4.17
CA THR A 43 -0.48 35.71 -3.44
C THR A 43 -1.11 36.99 -2.90
N PRO A 44 -1.05 37.22 -1.57
CA PRO A 44 -1.65 38.42 -0.98
C PRO A 44 -0.96 39.72 -1.39
N SER A 45 -1.67 40.83 -1.20
CA SER A 45 -1.05 42.16 -1.25
C SER A 45 -0.09 42.41 -0.05
N ASP A 46 0.66 43.54 -0.15
CA ASP A 46 1.59 43.92 0.89
C ASP A 46 0.91 44.07 2.28
N GLY A 47 1.67 43.81 3.34
CA GLY A 47 1.25 43.93 4.72
C GLY A 47 0.54 42.73 5.30
N MET A 48 0.35 41.65 4.54
CA MET A 48 -0.29 40.42 5.03
C MET A 48 0.68 39.59 5.88
N TRP A 49 0.13 39.02 6.96
CA TRP A 49 0.84 38.13 7.87
C TRP A 49 0.90 36.68 7.33
N MET A 50 2.03 36.05 7.58
CA MET A 50 2.26 34.65 7.17
C MET A 50 1.83 33.67 8.25
N SER A 51 1.33 32.52 7.82
CA SER A 51 0.87 31.42 8.67
C SER A 51 1.95 30.36 8.94
N GLY A 52 1.70 29.47 9.92
CA GLY A 52 2.44 28.22 10.16
C GLY A 52 3.55 28.29 11.20
N TYR A 53 4.11 29.46 11.49
CA TYR A 53 5.18 29.58 12.51
C TYR A 53 4.83 30.58 13.60
N ALA A 54 4.80 30.11 14.86
CA ALA A 54 4.49 30.90 16.03
C ALA A 54 5.53 32.00 16.38
N GLY A 55 6.73 31.90 15.83
CA GLY A 55 7.81 32.85 16.05
C GLY A 55 7.81 34.08 15.14
N ARG A 56 6.87 34.17 14.17
CA ARG A 56 6.79 35.33 13.28
C ARG A 56 6.25 36.55 14.01
N ASP A 57 6.91 37.66 13.80
CA ASP A 57 6.70 38.94 14.51
C ASP A 57 6.40 40.14 13.59
N ARG A 58 6.35 39.91 12.28
CA ARG A 58 6.06 40.90 11.24
C ARG A 58 5.39 40.31 10.00
N PRO A 59 4.75 41.12 9.14
CA PRO A 59 4.23 40.68 7.85
C PRO A 59 5.30 40.15 6.91
N ALA A 60 4.86 39.52 5.81
CA ALA A 60 5.74 39.12 4.71
C ALA A 60 6.44 40.34 4.10
N ASP A 61 7.70 40.15 3.66
CA ASP A 61 8.56 41.18 3.09
C ASP A 61 8.96 40.94 1.62
N GLY A 62 8.32 39.98 0.96
CA GLY A 62 8.56 39.66 -0.44
C GLY A 62 8.01 38.30 -0.84
N LYS A 63 8.44 37.81 -2.01
CA LYS A 63 8.08 36.47 -2.51
C LYS A 63 9.26 35.79 -3.20
N LEU A 64 9.33 34.46 -3.03
CA LEU A 64 10.18 33.54 -3.80
C LEU A 64 9.39 32.97 -4.99
N THR A 65 8.13 32.55 -4.74
CA THR A 65 7.21 32.06 -5.77
C THR A 65 5.82 32.64 -5.53
N ASP A 66 5.00 32.69 -6.58
CA ASP A 66 3.57 32.98 -6.41
C ASP A 66 2.85 31.81 -5.72
N LEU A 67 1.77 32.11 -5.02
CA LEU A 67 0.86 31.17 -4.42
C LEU A 67 -0.37 30.98 -5.33
N TRP A 68 -0.87 29.77 -5.44
CA TRP A 68 -1.90 29.41 -6.40
C TRP A 68 -3.11 28.74 -5.77
N ALA A 69 -4.28 29.01 -6.33
CA ALA A 69 -5.46 28.17 -6.26
C ALA A 69 -5.59 27.47 -7.62
N LYS A 70 -5.52 26.15 -7.65
CA LYS A 70 -5.62 25.35 -8.88
C LYS A 70 -6.77 24.38 -8.77
N ALA A 71 -7.63 24.30 -9.80
CA ALA A 71 -8.77 23.39 -9.86
C ALA A 71 -8.62 22.42 -11.03
N LEU A 72 -9.00 21.16 -10.78
CA LEU A 72 -9.16 20.13 -11.80
C LEU A 72 -10.56 19.55 -11.71
N ALA A 73 -11.35 19.74 -12.74
CA ALA A 73 -12.68 19.19 -12.88
C ALA A 73 -12.66 17.89 -13.68
N PHE A 74 -13.49 16.93 -13.30
CA PHE A 74 -13.76 15.69 -14.02
C PHE A 74 -15.26 15.60 -14.33
N GLU A 75 -15.60 15.04 -15.48
CA GLU A 75 -16.95 14.60 -15.83
C GLU A 75 -16.86 13.20 -16.43
N ASP A 76 -17.55 12.24 -15.82
CA ASP A 76 -17.64 10.88 -16.37
C ASP A 76 -18.66 10.80 -17.51
N GLY A 77 -18.73 9.66 -18.18
CA GLY A 77 -19.64 9.45 -19.29
C GLY A 77 -21.14 9.47 -18.94
N ALA A 78 -21.49 9.45 -17.65
CA ALA A 78 -22.87 9.64 -17.18
C ALA A 78 -23.17 11.09 -16.80
N GLY A 79 -22.19 11.99 -16.88
CA GLY A 79 -22.30 13.41 -16.53
C GLY A 79 -22.10 13.72 -15.05
N ALA A 80 -21.65 12.77 -14.24
CA ALA A 80 -21.26 13.05 -12.86
C ALA A 80 -19.96 13.88 -12.85
N ARG A 81 -19.94 14.94 -12.02
CA ARG A 81 -18.83 15.89 -11.97
C ARG A 81 -18.19 15.91 -10.60
N HIS A 82 -16.83 15.95 -10.57
CA HIS A 82 -16.05 16.14 -9.36
C HIS A 82 -15.00 17.21 -9.61
N VAL A 83 -14.69 18.02 -8.60
CA VAL A 83 -13.65 19.06 -8.69
C VAL A 83 -12.72 18.98 -7.50
N LEU A 84 -11.44 18.78 -7.78
CA LEU A 84 -10.36 18.92 -6.82
C LEU A 84 -9.82 20.36 -6.89
N VAL A 85 -9.72 21.01 -5.75
CA VAL A 85 -9.01 22.29 -5.61
C VAL A 85 -7.79 22.08 -4.71
N VAL A 86 -6.63 22.54 -5.17
CA VAL A 86 -5.40 22.58 -4.39
C VAL A 86 -5.01 24.03 -4.16
N LEU A 87 -4.74 24.38 -2.90
CA LEU A 87 -4.46 25.73 -2.42
C LEU A 87 -3.04 25.79 -1.81
N ASP A 88 -2.21 26.75 -2.23
CA ASP A 88 -0.92 27.00 -1.61
C ASP A 88 -1.08 27.79 -0.29
N LEU A 89 -1.62 27.12 0.71
CA LEU A 89 -1.94 27.60 2.03
C LEU A 89 -1.50 26.59 3.10
N VAL A 90 -1.31 27.03 4.35
CA VAL A 90 -1.03 26.13 5.47
C VAL A 90 -2.28 25.29 5.80
N GLY A 91 -3.46 25.89 5.67
CA GLY A 91 -4.76 25.28 5.91
C GLY A 91 -5.86 26.28 5.73
N ILE A 92 -7.09 25.80 5.69
CA ILE A 92 -8.32 26.59 5.80
C ILE A 92 -9.10 26.09 7.00
N ASP A 93 -9.84 26.97 7.64
CA ASP A 93 -10.78 26.60 8.71
C ASP A 93 -12.12 26.13 8.16
N ARG A 94 -12.94 25.55 9.03
CA ARG A 94 -14.26 25.02 8.70
C ARG A 94 -15.19 26.07 8.08
N GLU A 95 -15.20 27.28 8.60
CA GLU A 95 -16.08 28.36 8.10
C GLU A 95 -15.68 28.76 6.68
N THR A 96 -14.40 28.92 6.41
CA THR A 96 -13.87 29.19 5.07
C THR A 96 -14.18 28.07 4.09
N ALA A 97 -14.00 26.80 4.52
CA ALA A 97 -14.33 25.65 3.68
C ALA A 97 -15.83 25.55 3.36
N GLN A 98 -16.70 25.85 4.32
CA GLN A 98 -18.15 25.87 4.14
C GLN A 98 -18.60 27.03 3.24
N ALA A 99 -17.98 28.20 3.37
CA ALA A 99 -18.24 29.35 2.50
C ALA A 99 -17.88 29.05 1.03
N ILE A 100 -16.73 28.41 0.79
CA ILE A 100 -16.31 27.96 -0.54
C ILE A 100 -17.32 26.93 -1.08
N ALA A 101 -17.61 25.88 -0.32
CA ALA A 101 -18.52 24.81 -0.77
C ALA A 101 -19.94 25.32 -1.03
N GLY A 102 -20.47 26.17 -0.14
CA GLY A 102 -21.76 26.81 -0.32
C GLY A 102 -21.83 27.71 -1.57
N GLY A 103 -20.78 28.51 -1.80
CA GLY A 103 -20.61 29.32 -2.99
C GLY A 103 -20.55 28.51 -4.29
N VAL A 104 -19.78 27.40 -4.28
CA VAL A 104 -19.68 26.49 -5.43
C VAL A 104 -21.03 25.80 -5.71
N THR A 105 -21.71 25.32 -4.67
CA THR A 105 -23.03 24.67 -4.83
C THR A 105 -24.03 25.67 -5.38
N ALA A 106 -24.10 26.89 -4.82
CA ALA A 106 -25.05 27.91 -5.22
C ALA A 106 -24.82 28.41 -6.65
N THR A 107 -23.55 28.54 -7.08
CA THR A 107 -23.20 29.13 -8.38
C THR A 107 -23.14 28.09 -9.50
N HIS A 108 -22.63 26.91 -9.20
CA HIS A 108 -22.27 25.89 -10.22
C HIS A 108 -23.06 24.58 -10.06
N GLY A 109 -23.93 24.45 -9.03
CA GLY A 109 -24.73 23.26 -8.82
C GLY A 109 -23.92 22.00 -8.42
N LEU A 110 -22.66 22.15 -8.04
CA LEU A 110 -21.82 21.02 -7.65
C LEU A 110 -22.14 20.63 -6.20
N PRO A 111 -22.51 19.36 -5.91
CA PRO A 111 -22.83 18.94 -4.56
C PRO A 111 -21.57 18.85 -3.69
N ARG A 112 -21.76 18.93 -2.36
CA ARG A 112 -20.65 19.00 -1.39
C ARG A 112 -19.65 17.85 -1.52
N GLU A 113 -20.13 16.62 -1.68
CA GLU A 113 -19.33 15.42 -1.80
C GLU A 113 -18.49 15.37 -3.08
N ALA A 114 -18.85 16.15 -4.09
CA ALA A 114 -18.13 16.23 -5.36
C ALA A 114 -17.05 17.32 -5.39
N LEU A 115 -16.93 18.13 -4.32
CA LEU A 115 -15.87 19.13 -4.16
C LEU A 115 -14.89 18.71 -3.08
N ALA A 116 -13.60 18.53 -3.43
CA ALA A 116 -12.52 18.31 -2.48
C ALA A 116 -11.61 19.55 -2.45
N LEU A 117 -11.36 20.05 -1.24
CA LEU A 117 -10.46 21.17 -0.97
C LEU A 117 -9.21 20.61 -0.28
N ALA A 118 -8.04 20.71 -0.89
CA ALA A 118 -6.76 20.28 -0.33
C ALA A 118 -5.81 21.48 -0.22
N THR A 119 -4.95 21.49 0.79
CA THR A 119 -3.91 22.50 0.90
C THR A 119 -2.52 21.87 0.76
N THR A 120 -1.56 22.63 0.21
CA THR A 120 -0.15 22.21 0.13
C THR A 120 0.55 22.28 1.48
N HIS A 121 -0.14 22.79 2.48
CA HIS A 121 0.37 23.02 3.84
C HIS A 121 1.67 23.83 3.87
N THR A 122 1.87 24.73 2.89
CA THR A 122 3.03 25.61 2.91
C THR A 122 3.00 26.54 4.12
N HIS A 123 4.07 26.52 4.92
CA HIS A 123 4.26 27.47 6.02
C HIS A 123 4.74 28.84 5.55
N SER A 124 4.72 29.10 4.24
CA SER A 124 5.07 30.38 3.62
C SER A 124 3.89 30.98 2.86
N GLY A 125 2.66 30.66 3.27
CA GLY A 125 1.40 31.24 2.82
C GLY A 125 0.79 32.20 3.85
N PRO A 126 -0.32 32.90 3.51
CA PRO A 126 -1.00 33.86 4.40
C PRO A 126 -1.81 33.15 5.50
N ILE A 127 -2.16 33.92 6.53
CA ILE A 127 -3.20 33.55 7.50
C ILE A 127 -4.55 33.61 6.78
N VAL A 128 -5.38 32.57 6.95
CA VAL A 128 -6.72 32.46 6.37
C VAL A 128 -7.76 32.18 7.45
N GLY A 129 -8.83 32.92 7.48
CA GLY A 129 -9.92 32.75 8.44
C GLY A 129 -9.43 32.75 9.90
N ASP A 130 -9.94 31.81 10.65
CA ASP A 130 -9.53 31.56 12.03
C ASP A 130 -8.55 30.38 12.19
N ASN A 131 -7.95 29.89 11.07
CA ASN A 131 -6.94 28.83 11.15
C ASN A 131 -5.76 29.24 12.02
N LEU A 132 -5.39 28.40 13.00
CA LEU A 132 -4.32 28.68 13.98
C LEU A 132 -4.55 29.96 14.82
N ARG A 133 -5.80 30.31 15.11
CA ARG A 133 -6.23 31.56 15.73
C ARG A 133 -5.46 31.90 17.02
N ALA A 134 -5.19 30.93 17.87
CA ALA A 134 -4.48 31.14 19.14
C ALA A 134 -2.97 31.37 18.99
N MET A 135 -2.42 31.08 17.78
CA MET A 135 -0.98 31.26 17.49
C MET A 135 -0.59 32.73 17.30
N TYR A 136 -1.50 33.58 16.80
CA TYR A 136 -1.16 34.91 16.31
C TYR A 136 -1.64 36.00 17.26
N ALA A 137 -0.75 36.89 17.63
CA ALA A 137 -1.06 38.08 18.43
C ALA A 137 -1.20 39.30 17.51
N LEU A 138 -2.23 39.28 16.62
CA LEU A 138 -2.50 40.38 15.69
C LEU A 138 -3.42 41.42 16.34
N ASP A 139 -3.27 42.67 15.92
CA ASP A 139 -4.19 43.73 16.24
C ASP A 139 -5.48 43.69 15.35
N ASP A 140 -6.44 44.54 15.68
CA ASP A 140 -7.74 44.57 14.96
C ASP A 140 -7.59 44.92 13.47
N ALA A 141 -6.58 45.74 13.12
CA ALA A 141 -6.33 46.15 11.75
C ALA A 141 -5.78 44.98 10.91
N ALA A 142 -4.82 44.23 11.48
CA ALA A 142 -4.28 43.01 10.83
C ALA A 142 -5.35 41.91 10.69
N TRP A 143 -6.21 41.71 11.71
CA TRP A 143 -7.34 40.78 11.60
C TRP A 143 -8.38 41.23 10.57
N ALA A 144 -8.63 42.54 10.40
CA ALA A 144 -9.50 43.06 9.36
C ALA A 144 -8.92 42.80 7.96
N LEU A 145 -7.59 42.85 7.81
CA LEU A 145 -6.91 42.49 6.57
C LEU A 145 -7.07 40.99 6.26
N VAL A 146 -6.85 40.10 7.26
CA VAL A 146 -7.04 38.67 7.13
C VAL A 146 -8.45 38.33 6.69
N ARG A 147 -9.49 38.90 7.32
CA ARG A 147 -10.90 38.66 6.94
C ARG A 147 -11.17 39.05 5.49
N ARG A 148 -10.75 40.26 5.08
CA ARG A 148 -10.94 40.73 3.71
C ARG A 148 -10.24 39.86 2.67
N ASP A 149 -9.02 39.40 2.96
CA ASP A 149 -8.28 38.52 2.04
C ASP A 149 -8.89 37.12 2.00
N THR A 150 -9.43 36.61 3.10
CA THR A 150 -10.21 35.37 3.16
C THR A 150 -11.47 35.43 2.29
N GLU A 151 -12.22 36.56 2.36
CA GLU A 151 -13.40 36.79 1.49
C GLU A 151 -13.00 36.80 0.00
N ARG A 152 -11.87 37.45 -0.34
CA ARG A 152 -11.31 37.47 -1.69
C ARG A 152 -10.91 36.05 -2.13
N LEU A 153 -10.29 35.26 -1.24
CA LEU A 153 -9.93 33.87 -1.50
C LEU A 153 -11.16 33.02 -1.79
N VAL A 154 -12.22 33.11 -0.96
CA VAL A 154 -13.47 32.36 -1.20
C VAL A 154 -14.05 32.68 -2.58
N ALA A 155 -14.18 33.96 -2.93
CA ALA A 155 -14.68 34.36 -4.24
C ALA A 155 -13.80 33.88 -5.40
N THR A 156 -12.46 33.89 -5.21
CA THR A 156 -11.50 33.39 -6.19
C THR A 156 -11.64 31.91 -6.43
N VAL A 157 -11.76 31.10 -5.35
CA VAL A 157 -11.89 29.64 -5.46
C VAL A 157 -13.22 29.28 -6.15
N VAL A 158 -14.34 29.92 -5.78
CA VAL A 158 -15.64 29.68 -6.46
C VAL A 158 -15.54 29.97 -7.96
N ARG A 159 -14.89 31.05 -8.36
CA ARG A 159 -14.66 31.38 -9.78
C ARG A 159 -13.78 30.36 -10.47
N VAL A 160 -12.64 29.95 -9.87
CA VAL A 160 -11.71 28.99 -10.45
C VAL A 160 -12.37 27.62 -10.65
N VAL A 161 -13.24 27.20 -9.73
CA VAL A 161 -14.05 25.98 -9.89
C VAL A 161 -14.95 26.10 -11.12
N GLY A 162 -15.62 27.23 -11.31
CA GLY A 162 -16.45 27.48 -12.51
C GLY A 162 -15.63 27.43 -13.79
N GLU A 163 -14.50 28.13 -13.84
CA GLU A 163 -13.58 28.12 -14.98
C GLU A 163 -13.07 26.70 -15.33
N ALA A 164 -12.79 25.85 -14.33
CA ALA A 164 -12.40 24.47 -14.56
C ALA A 164 -13.58 23.61 -15.10
N LEU A 165 -14.82 23.86 -14.65
CA LEU A 165 -16.01 23.22 -15.17
C LEU A 165 -16.31 23.66 -16.62
N ASP A 166 -16.06 24.92 -16.95
CA ASP A 166 -16.24 25.46 -18.31
C ASP A 166 -15.16 24.94 -19.29
N ASP A 167 -13.96 24.57 -18.78
CA ASP A 167 -12.85 24.00 -19.56
C ASP A 167 -12.99 22.48 -19.80
N LEU A 168 -14.09 21.84 -19.41
CA LEU A 168 -14.30 20.40 -19.58
C LEU A 168 -14.27 19.99 -21.06
N ARG A 169 -13.29 19.16 -21.43
CA ARG A 169 -13.07 18.60 -22.77
C ARG A 169 -12.78 17.11 -22.67
N PRO A 170 -13.01 16.33 -23.75
CA PRO A 170 -12.62 14.91 -23.78
C PRO A 170 -11.18 14.71 -23.30
N ALA A 171 -10.98 13.72 -22.46
CA ALA A 171 -9.71 13.45 -21.81
C ALA A 171 -9.50 11.96 -21.56
N GLU A 172 -8.25 11.52 -21.70
CA GLU A 172 -7.77 10.24 -21.20
C GLU A 172 -7.21 10.46 -19.80
N VAL A 173 -7.80 9.81 -18.80
CA VAL A 173 -7.36 9.86 -17.41
C VAL A 173 -6.68 8.54 -17.06
N ALA A 174 -5.48 8.61 -16.50
CA ALA A 174 -4.75 7.44 -16.08
C ALA A 174 -4.03 7.71 -14.76
N TRP A 175 -3.75 6.66 -14.00
CA TRP A 175 -3.08 6.76 -12.72
C TRP A 175 -1.87 5.84 -12.63
N THR A 176 -0.97 6.17 -11.71
CA THR A 176 0.19 5.36 -11.34
C THR A 176 0.63 5.75 -9.92
N VAL A 177 1.64 5.07 -9.39
CA VAL A 177 2.27 5.42 -8.11
C VAL A 177 3.78 5.45 -8.31
N GLY A 178 4.41 6.55 -7.96
CA GLY A 178 5.85 6.69 -7.83
C GLY A 178 6.31 6.57 -6.39
N ARG A 179 7.60 6.77 -6.14
CA ARG A 179 8.17 6.81 -4.79
C ARG A 179 9.20 7.93 -4.66
N ALA A 180 9.14 8.65 -3.52
CA ALA A 180 10.13 9.66 -3.14
C ALA A 180 10.62 9.40 -1.70
N HIS A 181 11.88 9.75 -1.42
CA HIS A 181 12.52 9.48 -0.13
C HIS A 181 12.95 10.77 0.58
N VAL A 182 12.19 11.85 0.37
CA VAL A 182 12.42 13.16 1.01
C VAL A 182 11.95 13.14 2.46
N ALA A 183 10.76 12.58 2.70
CA ALA A 183 10.11 12.55 4.01
C ALA A 183 10.88 11.71 5.04
N VAL A 184 10.95 12.22 6.26
CA VAL A 184 11.55 11.56 7.42
C VAL A 184 10.60 11.70 8.60
N ASN A 185 10.31 10.59 9.30
CA ASN A 185 9.52 10.64 10.52
C ASN A 185 10.27 11.45 11.59
N ARG A 186 9.74 12.64 11.94
CA ARG A 186 10.40 13.59 12.84
C ARG A 186 10.29 13.22 14.32
N ARG A 187 9.35 12.32 14.66
CA ARG A 187 9.19 11.81 16.03
C ARG A 187 10.28 10.82 16.41
N ALA A 188 10.72 10.01 15.42
CA ALA A 188 11.73 8.96 15.61
C ALA A 188 13.16 9.40 15.28
N ASN A 189 13.36 10.55 14.60
CA ASN A 189 14.67 11.00 14.13
C ASN A 189 14.88 12.48 14.46
N ALA A 190 15.89 12.78 15.25
CA ALA A 190 16.27 14.17 15.53
C ALA A 190 16.86 14.81 14.26
N GLU A 191 16.40 16.04 13.91
CA GLU A 191 16.77 16.73 12.65
C GLU A 191 18.28 16.77 12.40
N LYS A 192 19.07 17.01 13.45
CA LYS A 192 20.54 17.12 13.37
C LYS A 192 21.23 15.81 12.99
N ASP A 193 20.61 14.67 13.32
CA ASP A 193 21.19 13.33 13.13
C ASP A 193 20.75 12.69 11.79
N VAL A 194 19.76 13.29 11.11
CA VAL A 194 19.17 12.73 9.87
C VAL A 194 20.18 12.51 8.75
N PRO A 195 21.16 13.39 8.47
CA PRO A 195 22.15 13.14 7.42
C PRO A 195 22.94 11.83 7.65
N ASP A 196 23.41 11.62 8.88
CA ASP A 196 24.21 10.45 9.24
C ASP A 196 23.35 9.18 9.30
N LEU A 197 22.13 9.27 9.86
CA LEU A 197 21.16 8.15 9.90
C LEU A 197 20.77 7.73 8.49
N ARG A 198 20.54 8.67 7.57
CA ARG A 198 20.22 8.40 6.17
C ARG A 198 21.39 7.73 5.44
N ALA A 199 22.61 8.24 5.61
CA ALA A 199 23.81 7.65 5.03
C ALA A 199 24.09 6.22 5.54
N ALA A 200 23.71 5.95 6.80
CA ALA A 200 23.84 4.63 7.42
C ALA A 200 22.62 3.70 7.19
N ASP A 201 21.58 4.15 6.47
CA ASP A 201 20.29 3.45 6.29
C ASP A 201 19.62 3.08 7.63
N ARG A 202 19.61 4.02 8.59
CA ARG A 202 19.14 3.86 9.97
C ARG A 202 18.02 4.81 10.36
N LEU A 203 17.36 5.46 9.38
CA LEU A 203 16.15 6.25 9.67
C LEU A 203 15.05 5.34 10.24
N ALA A 204 14.42 5.78 11.31
CA ALA A 204 13.42 5.00 12.06
C ALA A 204 12.01 5.64 11.96
N GLY A 205 11.00 4.89 12.40
CA GLY A 205 9.61 5.30 12.46
C GLY A 205 8.85 5.03 11.16
N PRO A 206 7.50 4.99 11.21
CA PRO A 206 6.67 4.77 10.04
C PRO A 206 6.77 5.95 9.07
N VAL A 207 6.80 5.65 7.76
CA VAL A 207 6.81 6.63 6.65
C VAL A 207 5.92 6.16 5.53
N ASP A 208 5.38 7.09 4.74
CA ASP A 208 4.68 6.82 3.49
C ASP A 208 5.45 7.47 2.34
N HIS A 209 6.20 6.67 1.62
CA HIS A 209 7.03 7.13 0.49
C HIS A 209 6.30 7.10 -0.85
N ASP A 210 5.04 6.65 -0.89
CA ASP A 210 4.27 6.61 -2.12
C ASP A 210 4.00 8.02 -2.64
N VAL A 211 4.10 8.17 -3.94
CA VAL A 211 3.72 9.36 -4.71
C VAL A 211 2.58 8.96 -5.64
N PRO A 212 1.32 8.99 -5.19
CA PRO A 212 0.17 8.81 -6.06
C PRO A 212 0.17 9.84 -7.19
N VAL A 213 -0.09 9.39 -8.42
CA VAL A 213 -0.06 10.24 -9.61
C VAL A 213 -1.30 10.00 -10.46
N LEU A 214 -1.98 11.08 -10.83
CA LEU A 214 -3.00 11.09 -11.87
C LEU A 214 -2.50 11.93 -13.03
N VAL A 215 -2.61 11.42 -14.25
CA VAL A 215 -2.26 12.14 -15.47
C VAL A 215 -3.47 12.25 -16.38
N VAL A 216 -3.71 13.46 -16.87
CA VAL A 216 -4.80 13.78 -17.81
C VAL A 216 -4.19 14.15 -19.13
N ARG A 217 -4.62 13.47 -20.23
CA ARG A 217 -4.11 13.68 -21.58
C ARG A 217 -5.23 14.06 -22.56
N GLU A 218 -4.87 14.74 -23.62
CA GLU A 218 -5.74 14.92 -24.79
C GLU A 218 -5.85 13.56 -25.52
N PRO A 219 -7.07 13.10 -25.89
CA PRO A 219 -7.24 11.85 -26.61
C PRO A 219 -6.49 11.82 -27.94
N GLY A 220 -5.82 10.71 -28.22
CA GLY A 220 -5.10 10.49 -29.48
C GLY A 220 -3.83 11.34 -29.67
N VAL A 221 -3.32 11.97 -28.60
CA VAL A 221 -2.02 12.68 -28.59
C VAL A 221 -1.07 11.97 -27.64
N ASP A 222 -0.14 11.22 -28.21
CA ASP A 222 0.87 10.49 -27.45
C ASP A 222 1.97 11.40 -26.90
N GLY A 223 2.55 11.00 -25.78
CA GLY A 223 3.70 11.63 -25.16
C GLY A 223 3.40 12.94 -24.42
N ASP A 224 4.46 13.68 -24.09
CA ASP A 224 4.42 14.87 -23.24
C ASP A 224 3.56 16.03 -23.78
N PRO A 225 3.51 16.29 -25.10
CA PRO A 225 2.66 17.36 -25.62
C PRO A 225 1.16 17.15 -25.37
N GLY A 226 0.71 15.91 -25.13
CA GLY A 226 -0.69 15.58 -24.83
C GLY A 226 -1.08 15.78 -23.38
N VAL A 227 -0.14 15.98 -22.44
CA VAL A 227 -0.45 16.11 -21.02
C VAL A 227 -1.06 17.48 -20.70
N ARG A 228 -2.26 17.49 -20.14
CA ARG A 228 -3.02 18.69 -19.73
C ARG A 228 -3.02 18.93 -18.22
N ALA A 229 -2.97 17.86 -17.42
CA ALA A 229 -2.83 17.97 -15.97
C ALA A 229 -1.99 16.83 -15.43
N VAL A 230 -1.22 17.15 -14.38
CA VAL A 230 -0.52 16.18 -13.55
C VAL A 230 -0.91 16.46 -12.10
N VAL A 231 -1.51 15.47 -11.45
CA VAL A 231 -1.84 15.56 -10.02
C VAL A 231 -0.95 14.58 -9.28
N ALA A 232 -0.28 15.05 -8.24
CA ALA A 232 0.57 14.20 -7.42
C ALA A 232 0.32 14.44 -5.92
N GLY A 233 0.50 13.39 -5.12
CA GLY A 233 0.44 13.47 -3.67
C GLY A 233 1.74 13.01 -3.04
N TYR A 234 2.10 13.57 -1.87
CA TYR A 234 3.21 13.06 -1.09
C TYR A 234 3.04 13.36 0.41
N ALA A 235 3.29 12.37 1.26
CA ALA A 235 3.12 12.51 2.70
C ALA A 235 4.35 13.16 3.34
N CYS A 236 4.47 14.48 3.20
CA CYS A 236 5.60 15.25 3.73
C CYS A 236 5.20 16.69 4.01
N HIS A 237 5.51 17.19 5.21
CA HIS A 237 5.26 18.57 5.64
C HIS A 237 5.94 19.58 4.70
N ALA A 238 5.27 20.67 4.38
CA ALA A 238 5.86 21.76 3.57
C ALA A 238 6.52 22.82 4.44
N THR A 239 7.62 22.44 5.09
CA THR A 239 8.34 23.21 6.12
C THR A 239 9.82 23.35 5.84
N VAL A 240 10.24 23.30 4.59
CA VAL A 240 11.65 23.55 4.24
C VAL A 240 12.01 25.00 4.55
N LEU A 241 11.12 25.93 4.21
CA LEU A 241 11.33 27.37 4.37
C LEU A 241 10.73 27.90 5.68
N SER A 242 11.38 28.89 6.30
CA SER A 242 10.92 29.54 7.52
C SER A 242 11.11 31.07 7.50
N GLY A 243 11.41 31.64 6.34
CA GLY A 243 11.59 33.08 6.16
C GLY A 243 10.27 33.86 6.09
N TYR A 244 10.36 35.11 5.61
CA TYR A 244 9.24 36.05 5.51
C TYR A 244 8.82 36.32 4.06
N GLN A 245 9.17 35.42 3.11
CA GLN A 245 8.81 35.53 1.71
C GLN A 245 7.77 34.47 1.33
N TRP A 246 6.78 34.89 0.53
CA TRP A 246 5.75 33.97 0.01
C TRP A 246 6.39 32.86 -0.82
N SER A 247 5.98 31.63 -0.57
CA SER A 247 6.44 30.47 -1.33
C SER A 247 5.48 29.30 -1.18
N GLY A 248 5.31 28.52 -2.24
CA GLY A 248 4.65 27.21 -2.17
C GLY A 248 5.50 26.12 -1.48
N ASP A 249 6.70 26.49 -0.94
CA ASP A 249 7.67 25.52 -0.38
C ASP A 249 7.99 24.40 -1.40
N TRP A 250 8.48 23.22 -0.96
CA TRP A 250 8.81 22.12 -1.87
C TRP A 250 7.61 21.69 -2.77
N PRO A 251 6.33 21.72 -2.34
CA PRO A 251 5.21 21.42 -3.24
C PRO A 251 5.07 22.41 -4.39
N GLY A 252 5.27 23.71 -4.10
CA GLY A 252 5.28 24.75 -5.12
C GLY A 252 6.40 24.56 -6.13
N TYR A 253 7.61 24.24 -5.66
CA TYR A 253 8.74 23.93 -6.56
C TYR A 253 8.49 22.63 -7.36
N ALA A 254 7.84 21.63 -6.78
CA ALA A 254 7.42 20.42 -7.51
C ALA A 254 6.43 20.75 -8.63
N GLN A 255 5.43 21.61 -8.38
CA GLN A 255 4.50 22.09 -9.40
C GLN A 255 5.22 22.83 -10.52
N ILE A 256 6.13 23.75 -10.20
CA ILE A 256 6.93 24.51 -11.19
C ILE A 256 7.75 23.54 -12.05
N GLU A 257 8.44 22.57 -11.45
CA GLU A 257 9.26 21.61 -12.19
C GLU A 257 8.43 20.67 -13.06
N LEU A 258 7.24 20.24 -12.61
CA LEU A 258 6.30 19.46 -13.41
C LEU A 258 5.76 20.26 -14.60
N GLU A 259 5.38 21.52 -14.39
CA GLU A 259 4.92 22.40 -15.49
C GLU A 259 6.05 22.73 -16.48
N ARG A 260 7.32 22.75 -16.02
CA ARG A 260 8.49 22.86 -16.90
C ARG A 260 8.69 21.59 -17.74
N ARG A 261 8.49 20.41 -17.18
CA ARG A 261 8.59 19.11 -17.90
C ARG A 261 7.42 18.87 -18.83
N TYR A 262 6.23 19.31 -18.46
CA TYR A 262 4.97 19.20 -19.21
C TYR A 262 4.39 20.60 -19.50
N PRO A 263 4.92 21.36 -20.48
CA PRO A 263 4.63 22.80 -20.60
C PRO A 263 3.16 23.19 -20.87
N ARG A 264 2.31 22.22 -21.25
CA ARG A 264 0.86 22.42 -21.42
C ARG A 264 0.04 21.98 -20.22
N ALA A 265 0.67 21.36 -19.23
CA ALA A 265 0.00 20.84 -18.08
C ALA A 265 -0.17 21.88 -16.97
N THR A 266 -1.29 21.78 -16.24
CA THR A 266 -1.39 22.35 -14.90
C THR A 266 -1.01 21.26 -13.89
N ALA A 267 -0.01 21.53 -13.05
CA ALA A 267 0.43 20.62 -12.01
C ALA A 267 -0.25 20.97 -10.69
N LEU A 268 -0.82 19.97 -10.02
CA LEU A 268 -1.44 20.06 -8.68
C LEU A 268 -0.72 19.11 -7.75
N VAL A 269 -0.21 19.60 -6.63
CA VAL A 269 0.46 18.76 -5.62
C VAL A 269 -0.27 18.90 -4.29
N TRP A 270 -0.81 17.78 -3.78
CA TRP A 270 -1.49 17.70 -2.49
C TRP A 270 -0.63 16.96 -1.45
N ILE A 271 -0.91 17.17 -0.15
CA ILE A 271 -0.15 16.57 0.93
C ILE A 271 -0.91 15.35 1.49
N GLY A 272 -0.19 14.23 1.62
CA GLY A 272 -0.67 13.02 2.29
C GLY A 272 -0.70 13.19 3.81
N CYS A 273 -0.79 12.09 4.55
CA CYS A 273 -0.69 12.11 6.02
C CYS A 273 0.74 12.42 6.46
N GLY A 274 1.13 13.69 6.37
CA GLY A 274 2.49 14.18 6.54
C GLY A 274 2.77 14.89 7.86
N ALA A 275 1.84 14.86 8.83
CA ALA A 275 1.92 15.64 10.05
C ALA A 275 3.16 15.35 10.89
N ASP A 276 3.61 14.12 10.96
CA ASP A 276 4.80 13.67 11.66
C ASP A 276 6.01 13.42 10.74
N GLN A 277 5.93 13.81 9.45
CA GLN A 277 6.98 13.63 8.47
C GLN A 277 7.51 14.96 7.94
N ASN A 278 8.80 15.20 8.10
CA ASN A 278 9.47 16.43 7.65
C ASN A 278 10.43 16.17 6.48
N PRO A 279 10.60 17.18 5.59
CA PRO A 279 11.69 17.20 4.63
C PRO A 279 12.98 17.61 5.34
N LEU A 280 13.86 16.66 5.65
CA LEU A 280 15.06 16.90 6.46
C LEU A 280 16.35 16.54 5.69
N PRO A 281 17.41 17.39 5.71
CA PRO A 281 17.50 18.70 6.38
C PRO A 281 16.69 19.79 5.68
N ARG A 282 16.53 20.97 6.34
CA ARG A 282 15.69 22.07 5.83
C ARG A 282 16.31 23.45 6.14
N ARG A 283 15.64 24.54 5.77
CA ARG A 283 15.94 25.95 6.05
C ARG A 283 16.63 26.71 4.92
N THR A 284 16.79 26.12 3.73
CA THR A 284 17.32 26.87 2.57
C THR A 284 16.42 26.74 1.35
N VAL A 285 16.49 27.71 0.43
CA VAL A 285 15.73 27.70 -0.82
C VAL A 285 16.19 26.55 -1.72
N GLU A 286 17.50 26.30 -1.79
CA GLU A 286 18.08 25.23 -2.59
C GLU A 286 17.58 23.83 -2.16
N LEU A 287 17.29 23.65 -0.87
CA LEU A 287 16.69 22.42 -0.37
C LEU A 287 15.22 22.30 -0.81
N ALA A 288 14.46 23.40 -0.78
CA ALA A 288 13.07 23.39 -1.26
C ALA A 288 12.99 23.10 -2.76
N GLU A 289 13.85 23.71 -3.55
CA GLU A 289 13.99 23.44 -5.00
C GLU A 289 14.37 21.97 -5.27
N ARG A 290 15.36 21.45 -4.53
CA ARG A 290 15.81 20.07 -4.68
C ARG A 290 14.70 19.06 -4.33
N TYR A 291 14.04 19.23 -3.20
CA TYR A 291 12.97 18.32 -2.80
C TYR A 291 11.76 18.37 -3.75
N GLY A 292 11.45 19.57 -4.26
CA GLY A 292 10.47 19.72 -5.32
C GLY A 292 10.86 18.97 -6.60
N ALA A 293 12.12 19.09 -7.01
CA ALA A 293 12.66 18.39 -8.18
C ALA A 293 12.73 16.87 -7.99
N ASP A 294 13.06 16.39 -6.77
CA ASP A 294 13.06 14.96 -6.42
C ASP A 294 11.65 14.39 -6.52
N CYS A 295 10.63 15.08 -5.97
CA CYS A 295 9.24 14.70 -6.09
C CYS A 295 8.78 14.70 -7.56
N ALA A 296 9.04 15.76 -8.31
CA ALA A 296 8.69 15.85 -9.73
C ALA A 296 9.39 14.77 -10.57
N THR A 297 10.60 14.36 -10.19
CA THR A 297 11.32 13.26 -10.85
C THR A 297 10.64 11.91 -10.57
N ALA A 298 10.22 11.66 -9.34
CA ALA A 298 9.44 10.46 -8.99
C ALA A 298 8.14 10.37 -9.79
N VAL A 299 7.43 11.50 -9.93
CA VAL A 299 6.20 11.60 -10.75
C VAL A 299 6.50 11.29 -12.22
N ALA A 300 7.50 11.93 -12.81
CA ALA A 300 7.84 11.76 -14.23
C ALA A 300 8.31 10.32 -14.53
N GLN A 301 9.08 9.72 -13.64
CA GLN A 301 9.49 8.32 -13.75
C GLN A 301 8.30 7.37 -13.69
N ALA A 302 7.33 7.62 -12.78
CA ALA A 302 6.13 6.80 -12.66
C ALA A 302 5.28 6.89 -13.94
N ILE A 303 5.07 8.10 -14.49
CA ILE A 303 4.35 8.31 -15.77
C ILE A 303 5.06 7.59 -16.92
N GLY A 304 6.40 7.64 -16.96
CA GLY A 304 7.22 7.04 -18.03
C GLY A 304 7.30 5.50 -17.98
N ARG A 305 7.05 4.89 -16.82
CA ARG A 305 7.06 3.42 -16.68
C ARG A 305 5.76 2.80 -17.17
N ARG A 306 4.68 3.06 -16.48
CA ARG A 306 3.35 2.52 -16.78
C ARG A 306 2.27 3.36 -16.11
N THR A 307 1.21 3.67 -16.85
CA THR A 307 -0.03 4.23 -16.29
C THR A 307 -1.18 3.27 -16.52
N VAL A 308 -2.14 3.26 -15.60
CA VAL A 308 -3.37 2.46 -15.67
C VAL A 308 -4.51 3.39 -16.06
N PRO A 309 -5.18 3.17 -17.21
CA PRO A 309 -6.32 3.97 -17.59
C PRO A 309 -7.43 3.90 -16.54
N VAL A 310 -8.18 4.99 -16.40
CA VAL A 310 -9.38 5.09 -15.58
C VAL A 310 -10.60 5.04 -16.47
N ALA A 311 -11.56 4.16 -16.15
CA ALA A 311 -12.83 4.03 -16.83
C ALA A 311 -13.98 3.88 -15.82
N GLY A 312 -15.24 3.96 -16.32
CA GLY A 312 -16.41 3.79 -15.47
C GLY A 312 -16.91 5.08 -14.83
N ARG A 313 -17.65 4.97 -13.71
CA ARG A 313 -18.37 6.09 -13.09
C ARG A 313 -17.62 6.69 -11.90
N LEU A 314 -17.71 8.00 -11.79
CA LEU A 314 -17.32 8.73 -10.58
C LEU A 314 -18.31 8.43 -9.45
N ALA A 315 -17.81 8.28 -8.23
CA ALA A 315 -18.62 8.21 -7.03
C ALA A 315 -17.94 8.97 -5.90
N ALA A 316 -18.72 9.60 -5.04
CA ALA A 316 -18.22 10.36 -3.90
C ALA A 316 -19.13 10.17 -2.68
N ALA A 317 -18.52 10.27 -1.50
CA ALA A 317 -19.22 10.37 -0.23
C ALA A 317 -18.53 11.43 0.65
N PHE A 318 -19.31 12.15 1.42
CA PHE A 318 -18.83 13.14 2.41
C PHE A 318 -19.66 13.03 3.67
N SER A 319 -19.02 13.11 4.82
CA SER A 319 -19.69 13.23 6.12
C SER A 319 -18.84 14.00 7.11
N GLU A 320 -19.48 14.66 8.05
CA GLU A 320 -18.86 15.16 9.26
C GLU A 320 -19.19 14.17 10.40
N ILE A 321 -18.16 13.60 11.03
CA ILE A 321 -18.33 12.69 12.17
C ILE A 321 -17.97 13.39 13.48
N PRO A 322 -18.63 13.05 14.61
CA PRO A 322 -18.24 13.60 15.90
C PRO A 322 -16.89 13.00 16.32
N LEU A 323 -15.85 13.84 16.34
CA LEU A 323 -14.55 13.47 16.87
C LEU A 323 -14.46 13.94 18.32
N GLU A 324 -14.55 13.02 19.26
CA GLU A 324 -14.64 13.31 20.68
C GLU A 324 -13.33 13.87 21.22
N PHE A 325 -13.44 14.85 22.10
CA PHE A 325 -12.34 15.34 22.91
C PHE A 325 -12.13 14.45 24.14
N ALA A 326 -10.91 14.43 24.65
CA ALA A 326 -10.65 13.93 26.00
C ALA A 326 -11.32 14.82 27.06
N ALA A 327 -10.91 14.77 28.32
CA ALA A 327 -11.52 15.57 29.36
C ALA A 327 -11.46 17.09 29.03
N LEU A 328 -12.61 17.75 29.04
CA LEU A 328 -12.73 19.17 28.77
C LEU A 328 -12.27 19.99 30.00
N PRO A 329 -11.60 21.15 29.81
CA PRO A 329 -11.24 22.02 30.90
C PRO A 329 -12.48 22.70 31.52
N THR A 330 -12.47 22.86 32.80
CA THR A 330 -13.48 23.62 33.55
C THR A 330 -13.28 25.13 33.32
N ARG A 331 -14.34 25.92 33.60
CA ARG A 331 -14.23 27.39 33.59
C ARG A 331 -13.10 27.90 34.48
N ALA A 332 -12.96 27.38 35.71
CA ALA A 332 -11.96 27.82 36.68
C ALA A 332 -10.54 27.54 36.17
N GLU A 333 -10.28 26.39 35.56
CA GLU A 333 -9.00 26.05 34.93
C GLU A 333 -8.68 27.00 33.77
N LEU A 334 -9.69 27.34 32.95
CA LEU A 334 -9.51 28.30 31.86
C LEU A 334 -9.23 29.71 32.36
N GLU A 335 -9.92 30.19 33.42
CA GLU A 335 -9.68 31.47 34.03
C GLU A 335 -8.27 31.57 34.60
N GLN A 336 -7.78 30.52 35.25
CA GLN A 336 -6.39 30.42 35.70
C GLN A 336 -5.40 30.43 34.53
N THR A 337 -5.64 29.61 33.49
CA THR A 337 -4.77 29.49 32.32
C THR A 337 -4.72 30.78 31.50
N ALA A 338 -5.78 31.59 31.48
CA ALA A 338 -5.82 32.87 30.78
C ALA A 338 -4.84 33.92 31.34
N THR A 339 -4.31 33.68 32.55
CA THR A 339 -3.27 34.50 33.18
C THR A 339 -1.85 33.91 33.08
N SER A 340 -1.69 32.78 32.32
CA SER A 340 -0.40 32.13 32.15
C SER A 340 0.64 33.04 31.48
N ALA A 341 1.91 32.88 31.86
CA ALA A 341 3.02 33.50 31.17
C ALA A 341 3.25 32.92 29.75
N ASP A 342 2.78 31.70 29.50
CA ASP A 342 2.74 31.14 28.16
C ASP A 342 1.62 31.81 27.36
N ARG A 343 2.00 32.66 26.40
CA ARG A 343 1.08 33.47 25.59
C ARG A 343 0.07 32.64 24.80
N PHE A 344 0.47 31.42 24.38
CA PHE A 344 -0.38 30.54 23.57
C PHE A 344 -1.44 29.84 24.42
N GLN A 345 -1.06 29.37 25.61
CA GLN A 345 -2.00 28.82 26.58
C GLN A 345 -2.99 29.92 27.04
N ALA A 346 -2.49 31.13 27.31
CA ALA A 346 -3.36 32.25 27.68
C ALA A 346 -4.33 32.63 26.53
N ALA A 347 -3.86 32.68 25.27
CA ALA A 347 -4.68 32.97 24.10
C ALA A 347 -5.79 31.90 23.90
N ARG A 348 -5.42 30.60 23.94
CA ARG A 348 -6.37 29.51 23.89
C ARG A 348 -7.43 29.60 24.97
N ALA A 349 -7.00 29.81 26.21
CA ALA A 349 -7.94 29.90 27.35
C ALA A 349 -8.95 31.05 27.16
N ARG A 350 -8.51 32.21 26.65
CA ARG A 350 -9.40 33.35 26.37
C ARG A 350 -10.42 33.02 25.30
N LEU A 351 -10.01 32.38 24.18
CA LEU A 351 -10.90 31.91 23.11
C LEU A 351 -11.95 30.95 23.66
N LEU A 352 -11.54 29.97 24.48
CA LEU A 352 -12.46 29.00 25.09
C LEU A 352 -13.41 29.64 26.11
N LEU A 353 -12.95 30.66 26.87
CA LEU A 353 -13.81 31.45 27.76
C LEU A 353 -14.83 32.29 26.96
N GLU A 354 -14.46 32.80 25.79
CA GLU A 354 -15.40 33.46 24.87
C GLU A 354 -16.46 32.49 24.36
N THR A 355 -16.07 31.29 23.93
CA THR A 355 -16.98 30.22 23.57
C THR A 355 -17.92 29.86 24.72
N LEU A 356 -17.41 29.70 25.95
CA LEU A 356 -18.24 29.43 27.13
C LEU A 356 -19.24 30.57 27.45
N ARG A 357 -18.87 31.82 27.18
CA ARG A 357 -19.79 32.95 27.36
C ARG A 357 -20.87 32.99 26.28
N ARG A 358 -20.51 32.67 25.04
CA ARG A 358 -21.43 32.72 23.91
C ARG A 358 -22.40 31.53 23.92
N ASP A 359 -21.90 30.30 24.14
CA ASP A 359 -22.60 29.04 23.90
C ASP A 359 -23.03 28.32 25.21
N GLY A 360 -22.57 28.81 26.37
CA GLY A 360 -22.88 28.26 27.69
C GLY A 360 -22.06 27.02 28.06
N SER A 361 -21.49 26.30 27.09
CA SER A 361 -20.67 25.10 27.29
C SER A 361 -19.63 24.94 26.17
N LEU A 362 -18.58 24.16 26.43
CA LEU A 362 -17.70 23.68 25.37
C LEU A 362 -18.29 22.44 24.72
N ALA A 363 -18.20 22.34 23.41
CA ALA A 363 -18.63 21.15 22.68
C ALA A 363 -17.78 19.93 23.06
N PRO A 364 -18.37 18.74 23.32
CA PRO A 364 -17.63 17.54 23.69
C PRO A 364 -16.94 16.87 22.50
N ALA A 365 -17.29 17.25 21.28
CA ALA A 365 -16.76 16.70 20.03
C ALA A 365 -16.67 17.79 18.96
N TYR A 366 -15.79 17.54 17.99
CA TYR A 366 -15.64 18.38 16.80
C TYR A 366 -16.26 17.68 15.57
N PRO A 367 -16.99 18.39 14.69
CA PRO A 367 -17.54 17.84 13.45
C PRO A 367 -16.41 17.66 12.43
N TYR A 368 -15.76 16.50 12.43
CA TYR A 368 -14.60 16.18 11.64
C TYR A 368 -14.96 15.71 10.23
N PRO A 369 -14.45 16.34 9.16
CA PRO A 369 -14.78 15.98 7.78
C PRO A 369 -14.03 14.74 7.32
N VAL A 370 -14.76 13.78 6.78
CA VAL A 370 -14.24 12.62 6.05
C VAL A 370 -14.87 12.61 4.67
N GLN A 371 -14.06 12.48 3.63
CA GLN A 371 -14.54 12.41 2.26
C GLN A 371 -13.83 11.30 1.50
N THR A 372 -14.54 10.61 0.61
CA THR A 372 -13.97 9.58 -0.25
C THR A 372 -14.49 9.73 -1.66
N TRP A 373 -13.59 9.68 -2.63
CA TRP A 373 -13.91 9.53 -4.05
C TRP A 373 -13.49 8.18 -4.57
N ARG A 374 -14.27 7.65 -5.51
CA ARG A 374 -13.87 6.57 -6.37
C ARG A 374 -13.75 7.08 -7.80
N LEU A 375 -12.57 6.96 -8.38
CA LEU A 375 -12.31 7.34 -9.76
C LEU A 375 -12.58 6.17 -10.70
N GLY A 376 -13.85 5.92 -11.00
CA GLY A 376 -14.25 4.81 -11.86
C GLY A 376 -13.81 3.44 -11.34
N ASP A 377 -13.06 2.70 -12.15
CA ASP A 377 -12.38 1.44 -11.79
C ASP A 377 -10.95 1.68 -11.26
N GLY A 378 -10.54 2.93 -11.14
CA GLY A 378 -9.24 3.37 -10.63
C GLY A 378 -9.16 3.39 -9.10
N PRO A 379 -8.35 4.29 -8.53
CA PRO A 379 -8.12 4.36 -7.09
C PRO A 379 -9.30 4.92 -6.31
N HIS A 380 -9.38 4.54 -5.04
CA HIS A 380 -10.11 5.27 -4.01
C HIS A 380 -9.23 6.42 -3.50
N TRP A 381 -9.79 7.61 -3.44
CA TRP A 381 -9.11 8.80 -2.93
C TRP A 381 -9.79 9.28 -1.67
N VAL A 382 -9.12 9.13 -0.54
CA VAL A 382 -9.61 9.53 0.78
C VAL A 382 -9.04 10.91 1.12
N PHE A 383 -9.91 11.83 1.55
CA PHE A 383 -9.56 13.18 1.97
C PHE A 383 -9.93 13.35 3.44
N LEU A 384 -8.92 13.58 4.28
CA LEU A 384 -9.04 13.72 5.72
C LEU A 384 -8.74 15.17 6.14
N GLY A 385 -9.53 15.70 7.05
CA GLY A 385 -9.28 17.00 7.66
C GLY A 385 -8.11 16.97 8.63
N GLY A 386 -7.56 18.17 8.94
CA GLY A 386 -6.50 18.33 9.91
C GLY A 386 -5.11 17.89 9.45
N GLU A 387 -4.14 18.05 10.35
CA GLU A 387 -2.78 17.58 10.19
C GLU A 387 -2.69 16.11 10.62
N VAL A 388 -2.89 15.21 9.66
CA VAL A 388 -3.04 13.77 9.91
C VAL A 388 -1.67 13.10 9.97
N VAL A 389 -1.39 12.33 11.04
CA VAL A 389 -0.14 11.55 11.15
C VAL A 389 -0.16 10.35 10.21
N VAL A 390 1.04 9.88 9.85
CA VAL A 390 1.24 8.83 8.82
C VAL A 390 0.53 7.50 9.12
N ASP A 391 0.33 7.18 10.39
CA ASP A 391 -0.37 5.95 10.82
C ASP A 391 -1.72 5.76 10.13
N PHE A 392 -2.47 6.85 9.87
CA PHE A 392 -3.76 6.76 9.17
C PHE A 392 -3.60 6.30 7.72
N ALA A 393 -2.64 6.85 6.97
CA ALA A 393 -2.37 6.41 5.60
C ALA A 393 -1.97 4.94 5.57
N VAL A 394 -1.08 4.56 6.47
CA VAL A 394 -0.63 3.18 6.64
C VAL A 394 -1.81 2.24 6.92
N ARG A 395 -2.65 2.56 7.90
CA ARG A 395 -3.81 1.75 8.28
C ARG A 395 -4.85 1.67 7.17
N VAL A 396 -5.27 2.82 6.62
CA VAL A 396 -6.29 2.89 5.58
C VAL A 396 -5.83 2.13 4.32
N LYS A 397 -4.59 2.34 3.87
CA LYS A 397 -4.01 1.60 2.75
C LYS A 397 -3.93 0.09 3.02
N SER A 398 -3.59 -0.31 4.25
CA SER A 398 -3.51 -1.73 4.61
C SER A 398 -4.87 -2.43 4.61
N GLU A 399 -5.92 -1.74 5.06
CA GLU A 399 -7.27 -2.27 5.15
C GLU A 399 -8.01 -2.29 3.81
N LEU A 400 -7.78 -1.28 2.94
CA LEU A 400 -8.54 -1.07 1.70
C LEU A 400 -7.78 -1.47 0.42
N GLY A 401 -6.51 -1.82 0.54
CA GLY A 401 -5.64 -2.20 -0.58
C GLY A 401 -4.62 -1.10 -0.91
N PRO A 402 -3.31 -1.41 -0.74
CA PRO A 402 -2.23 -0.50 -1.12
C PRO A 402 -2.19 -0.31 -2.65
N GLY A 403 -1.58 0.80 -3.09
CA GLY A 403 -1.50 1.16 -4.49
C GLY A 403 -2.80 1.73 -5.07
N ARG A 404 -3.96 1.20 -4.68
CA ARG A 404 -5.28 1.69 -5.12
C ARG A 404 -5.99 2.57 -4.09
N THR A 405 -5.38 2.86 -2.96
CA THR A 405 -5.94 3.75 -1.93
C THR A 405 -5.00 4.91 -1.70
N TRP A 406 -5.45 6.11 -1.99
CA TRP A 406 -4.72 7.35 -1.77
C TRP A 406 -5.30 8.08 -0.57
N VAL A 407 -4.46 8.58 0.33
CA VAL A 407 -4.91 9.24 1.55
C VAL A 407 -4.30 10.62 1.64
N ALA A 408 -5.11 11.65 1.42
CA ALA A 408 -4.76 13.04 1.56
C ALA A 408 -5.11 13.52 2.98
N GLY A 409 -4.19 14.20 3.64
CA GLY A 409 -4.45 15.02 4.81
C GLY A 409 -4.71 16.47 4.43
N TYR A 410 -4.85 17.35 5.41
CA TYR A 410 -4.98 18.80 5.21
C TYR A 410 -6.14 19.22 4.29
N CYS A 411 -7.22 18.42 4.28
CA CYS A 411 -8.33 18.57 3.37
C CYS A 411 -9.59 19.08 4.06
N ASN A 412 -10.34 19.92 3.37
CA ASN A 412 -11.67 20.45 3.75
C ASN A 412 -11.71 21.32 5.03
N ASP A 413 -10.88 21.06 6.00
CA ASP A 413 -10.74 21.80 7.27
C ASP A 413 -9.45 21.38 7.96
N VAL A 414 -8.63 22.31 8.42
CA VAL A 414 -7.37 22.03 9.12
C VAL A 414 -7.47 22.57 10.55
N MET A 415 -8.22 21.83 11.38
CA MET A 415 -8.58 22.25 12.74
C MET A 415 -7.56 21.90 13.81
N ALA A 416 -6.72 20.89 13.57
CA ALA A 416 -5.72 20.39 14.52
C ALA A 416 -4.83 19.31 13.91
N TYR A 417 -3.84 18.83 14.68
CA TYR A 417 -3.20 17.54 14.47
C TYR A 417 -4.18 16.41 14.76
N ILE A 418 -4.20 15.41 13.87
CA ILE A 418 -5.02 14.20 14.01
C ILE A 418 -4.08 13.06 14.35
N ALA A 419 -3.97 12.80 15.65
CA ALA A 419 -3.06 11.79 16.21
C ALA A 419 -3.71 10.39 16.16
N SER A 420 -2.90 9.39 15.81
CA SER A 420 -3.25 7.97 15.96
C SER A 420 -3.28 7.56 17.44
N ARG A 421 -3.82 6.39 17.75
CA ARG A 421 -3.79 5.82 19.11
C ARG A 421 -2.35 5.73 19.64
N ARG A 422 -1.38 5.32 18.79
CA ARG A 422 0.04 5.28 19.13
C ARG A 422 0.55 6.68 19.50
N VAL A 423 0.31 7.66 18.64
CA VAL A 423 0.81 9.03 18.85
C VAL A 423 0.15 9.70 20.05
N LEU A 424 -1.14 9.43 20.33
CA LEU A 424 -1.81 9.89 21.56
C LEU A 424 -1.16 9.28 22.81
N ALA A 425 -0.84 8.00 22.80
CA ALA A 425 -0.20 7.32 23.93
C ALA A 425 1.25 7.80 24.15
N GLU A 426 2.00 8.07 23.08
CA GLU A 426 3.34 8.64 23.14
C GLU A 426 3.33 10.13 23.56
N GLY A 427 2.23 10.84 23.35
CA GLY A 427 2.11 12.28 23.62
C GLY A 427 2.98 13.13 22.69
N GLY A 428 3.54 14.21 23.25
CA GLY A 428 4.39 15.15 22.52
C GLY A 428 3.58 16.15 21.68
N TYR A 429 4.25 16.71 20.64
CA TYR A 429 3.69 17.80 19.86
C TYR A 429 2.43 17.39 19.10
N GLU A 430 2.51 16.33 18.32
CA GLU A 430 1.40 15.82 17.49
C GLU A 430 0.31 15.14 18.33
N GLY A 431 0.66 14.56 19.50
CA GLY A 431 -0.30 13.86 20.37
C GLY A 431 -1.19 14.79 21.19
N ALA A 432 -0.68 15.98 21.55
CA ALA A 432 -1.41 16.92 22.40
C ALA A 432 -0.92 18.38 22.29
N GLY A 433 0.41 18.59 22.21
CA GLY A 433 1.02 19.91 22.39
C GLY A 433 0.58 20.95 21.37
N ALA A 434 0.34 20.56 20.13
CA ALA A 434 -0.04 21.46 19.05
C ALA A 434 -1.48 21.99 19.15
N MET A 435 -2.36 21.35 19.93
CA MET A 435 -3.78 21.74 20.10
C MET A 435 -3.92 23.18 20.59
N VAL A 436 -2.94 23.69 21.33
CA VAL A 436 -2.93 25.05 21.84
C VAL A 436 -3.01 26.12 20.76
N TYR A 437 -2.38 25.89 19.61
CA TYR A 437 -2.30 26.86 18.52
C TYR A 437 -3.62 27.00 17.76
N TYR A 438 -4.39 25.92 17.74
CA TYR A 438 -5.71 25.85 17.09
C TYR A 438 -6.86 26.32 17.97
N GLY A 439 -6.58 26.60 19.26
CA GLY A 439 -7.64 27.05 20.18
C GLY A 439 -8.58 25.94 20.65
N LEU A 440 -8.26 24.67 20.43
CA LEU A 440 -9.10 23.54 20.82
C LEU A 440 -8.97 23.18 22.31
N PRO A 441 -10.05 22.62 22.91
CA PRO A 441 -10.14 22.52 24.38
C PRO A 441 -9.22 21.46 25.00
N SER A 442 -9.02 20.32 24.32
CA SER A 442 -8.20 19.21 24.81
C SER A 442 -7.72 18.33 23.66
N PRO A 443 -6.81 17.37 23.89
CA PRO A 443 -6.49 16.33 22.92
C PRO A 443 -7.73 15.51 22.53
N TRP A 444 -7.60 14.76 21.45
CA TRP A 444 -8.65 13.83 21.00
C TRP A 444 -8.79 12.63 21.93
N ALA A 445 -9.98 12.07 22.01
CA ALA A 445 -10.22 10.80 22.70
C ALA A 445 -9.51 9.63 21.97
N PRO A 446 -9.09 8.56 22.67
CA PRO A 446 -8.44 7.40 22.06
C PRO A 446 -9.29 6.65 21.00
N SER A 447 -10.62 6.86 20.99
CA SER A 447 -11.57 6.34 20.00
C SER A 447 -11.46 6.98 18.62
N SER A 448 -10.76 8.12 18.50
CA SER A 448 -10.75 8.98 17.31
C SER A 448 -10.24 8.28 16.07
N GLU A 449 -9.17 7.49 16.18
CA GLU A 449 -8.62 6.74 15.06
C GLU A 449 -9.64 5.73 14.49
N ASP A 450 -10.30 4.96 15.35
CA ASP A 450 -11.28 3.96 14.92
C ASP A 450 -12.53 4.62 14.32
N ALA A 451 -12.94 5.77 14.84
CA ALA A 451 -14.06 6.54 14.31
C ALA A 451 -13.77 7.03 12.88
N ILE A 452 -12.58 7.61 12.65
CA ILE A 452 -12.16 8.09 11.33
C ILE A 452 -12.04 6.93 10.33
N VAL A 453 -11.31 5.87 10.68
CA VAL A 453 -11.13 4.71 9.80
C VAL A 453 -12.44 3.99 9.53
N GLY A 454 -13.33 3.91 10.53
CA GLY A 454 -14.69 3.38 10.38
C GLY A 454 -15.52 4.17 9.37
N ALA A 455 -15.48 5.51 9.43
CA ALA A 455 -16.16 6.37 8.48
C ALA A 455 -15.58 6.21 7.04
N VAL A 456 -14.25 6.16 6.90
CA VAL A 456 -13.61 5.90 5.61
C VAL A 456 -14.09 4.59 5.00
N ARG A 457 -14.11 3.49 5.78
CA ARG A 457 -14.61 2.19 5.32
C ARG A 457 -16.05 2.23 4.85
N GLY A 458 -16.93 2.85 5.64
CA GLY A 458 -18.34 3.00 5.27
C GLY A 458 -18.53 3.81 3.97
N GLN A 459 -17.74 4.87 3.78
CA GLN A 459 -17.79 5.67 2.56
C GLN A 459 -17.20 4.92 1.34
N VAL A 460 -16.13 4.15 1.51
CA VAL A 460 -15.58 3.31 0.44
C VAL A 460 -16.59 2.25 0.01
N GLU A 461 -17.28 1.60 0.95
CA GLU A 461 -18.37 0.67 0.64
C GLU A 461 -19.52 1.36 -0.11
N ALA A 462 -19.96 2.52 0.37
CA ALA A 462 -21.02 3.30 -0.26
C ALA A 462 -20.68 3.75 -1.69
N THR A 463 -19.39 3.95 -1.98
CA THR A 463 -18.89 4.29 -3.33
C THR A 463 -18.55 3.06 -4.18
N GLY A 464 -18.94 1.85 -3.74
CA GLY A 464 -18.80 0.60 -4.48
C GLY A 464 -17.43 -0.08 -4.32
N GLY A 465 -16.71 0.23 -3.23
CA GLY A 465 -15.54 -0.52 -2.79
C GLY A 465 -15.90 -1.81 -2.04
N PRO A 466 -14.90 -2.51 -1.48
CA PRO A 466 -15.12 -3.72 -0.71
C PRO A 466 -15.97 -3.43 0.54
N PRO A 467 -16.88 -4.34 0.93
CA PRO A 467 -17.76 -4.12 2.08
C PRO A 467 -16.98 -4.00 3.40
N ALA A 468 -17.42 -3.10 4.28
CA ALA A 468 -16.79 -2.81 5.57
C ALA A 468 -16.69 -4.06 6.49
N SER A 469 -17.61 -5.02 6.34
CA SER A 469 -17.59 -6.29 7.09
C SER A 469 -16.41 -7.21 6.71
N GLU A 470 -15.79 -6.98 5.56
CA GLU A 470 -14.62 -7.75 5.07
C GLU A 470 -13.30 -7.03 5.39
N ALA A 471 -13.33 -5.72 5.65
CA ALA A 471 -12.20 -4.99 6.21
C ALA A 471 -12.06 -5.38 7.69
N ARG A 472 -11.42 -6.52 7.96
CA ARG A 472 -11.13 -6.93 9.34
C ARG A 472 -10.26 -5.85 9.98
N SER A 473 -10.67 -5.38 11.15
CA SER A 473 -9.79 -4.63 12.04
C SER A 473 -8.62 -5.55 12.39
N ILE A 474 -7.55 -5.45 11.63
CA ILE A 474 -6.28 -6.11 11.92
C ILE A 474 -5.60 -5.25 12.99
N ALA A 475 -6.15 -5.27 14.21
CA ALA A 475 -5.41 -4.78 15.36
C ALA A 475 -4.39 -5.86 15.70
N PRO A 476 -3.08 -5.57 15.69
CA PRO A 476 -2.09 -6.55 16.09
C PRO A 476 -2.38 -6.94 17.53
N ARG A 477 -2.47 -8.24 17.77
CA ARG A 477 -2.36 -8.77 19.13
C ARG A 477 -0.87 -8.87 19.40
N PRO A 478 -0.28 -7.97 20.19
CA PRO A 478 1.14 -8.01 20.43
C PRO A 478 1.48 -9.28 21.21
N TYR A 479 2.25 -10.15 20.61
CA TYR A 479 2.97 -11.20 21.33
C TYR A 479 4.36 -10.62 21.62
N PRO A 480 4.74 -10.46 22.89
CA PRO A 480 6.02 -9.85 23.26
C PRO A 480 7.22 -10.71 22.89
N ASP A 481 6.98 -12.00 22.62
CA ASP A 481 7.98 -12.96 22.14
C ASP A 481 7.31 -13.89 21.12
N HIS A 482 7.63 -13.70 19.84
CA HIS A 482 7.13 -14.54 18.74
C HIS A 482 7.80 -15.94 18.70
N ALA A 483 8.91 -16.14 19.41
CA ALA A 483 9.53 -17.44 19.58
C ALA A 483 8.80 -18.28 20.64
N ASP A 484 8.07 -17.64 21.56
CA ASP A 484 7.18 -18.32 22.50
C ASP A 484 5.90 -18.83 21.82
N LEU A 485 5.90 -20.11 21.45
CA LEU A 485 4.76 -20.82 20.90
C LEU A 485 3.94 -21.54 21.99
N THR A 486 4.10 -21.18 23.27
CA THR A 486 3.38 -21.79 24.40
C THR A 486 2.12 -21.05 24.79
N THR A 487 1.95 -19.80 24.35
CA THR A 487 0.86 -18.92 24.74
C THR A 487 0.00 -18.48 23.55
N VAL A 488 -1.30 -18.32 23.81
CA VAL A 488 -2.27 -17.66 22.91
C VAL A 488 -2.93 -16.52 23.66
N ARG A 489 -3.28 -15.46 22.98
CA ARG A 489 -4.03 -14.32 23.53
C ARG A 489 -5.43 -14.28 22.94
N ASP A 490 -6.41 -14.13 23.81
CA ASP A 490 -7.81 -13.87 23.44
C ASP A 490 -8.33 -12.59 24.11
N ALA A 491 -9.63 -12.36 24.07
CA ALA A 491 -10.24 -11.16 24.65
C ALA A 491 -10.05 -11.05 26.18
N VAL A 492 -9.74 -12.17 26.85
CA VAL A 492 -9.58 -12.23 28.33
C VAL A 492 -8.11 -12.03 28.73
N GLY A 493 -7.16 -12.34 27.84
CA GLY A 493 -5.72 -12.20 28.10
C GLY A 493 -4.89 -13.41 27.60
N PRO A 494 -3.61 -13.48 28.00
CA PRO A 494 -2.75 -14.59 27.63
C PRO A 494 -3.15 -15.87 28.39
N ARG A 495 -3.15 -17.01 27.67
CA ARG A 495 -3.36 -18.34 28.24
C ARG A 495 -2.52 -19.40 27.53
N PRO A 496 -2.24 -20.56 28.14
CA PRO A 496 -1.48 -21.63 27.51
C PRO A 496 -2.13 -22.17 26.24
N ILE A 497 -1.31 -22.66 25.30
CA ILE A 497 -1.71 -23.48 24.15
C ILE A 497 -1.60 -24.94 24.59
N ASP A 498 -2.72 -25.54 24.97
CA ASP A 498 -2.80 -26.93 25.44
C ASP A 498 -3.63 -27.83 24.53
N THR A 499 -4.39 -27.24 23.60
CA THR A 499 -5.25 -27.95 22.66
C THR A 499 -5.03 -27.51 21.22
N ALA A 500 -5.46 -28.34 20.26
CA ALA A 500 -5.47 -27.96 18.84
C ALA A 500 -6.32 -26.69 18.59
N ALA A 501 -7.41 -26.51 19.34
CA ALA A 501 -8.27 -25.32 19.23
C ALA A 501 -7.53 -24.04 19.65
N ASP A 502 -6.71 -24.10 20.70
CA ASP A 502 -5.89 -22.97 21.13
C ASP A 502 -4.87 -22.58 20.05
N TRP A 503 -4.22 -23.61 19.48
CA TRP A 503 -3.31 -23.38 18.36
C TRP A 503 -4.00 -22.75 17.14
N GLN A 504 -5.23 -23.13 16.84
CA GLN A 504 -5.96 -22.52 15.71
C GLN A 504 -6.24 -21.03 15.96
N VAL A 505 -6.40 -20.58 17.20
CA VAL A 505 -6.49 -19.14 17.51
C VAL A 505 -5.15 -18.45 17.23
N ARG A 506 -4.04 -19.00 17.77
CA ARG A 506 -2.70 -18.45 17.53
C ARG A 506 -2.35 -18.43 16.05
N ARG A 507 -2.66 -19.52 15.33
CA ARG A 507 -2.40 -19.63 13.88
C ARG A 507 -3.13 -18.54 13.09
N ARG A 508 -4.36 -18.17 13.46
CA ARG A 508 -5.06 -17.03 12.84
C ARG A 508 -4.32 -15.73 13.10
N ASP A 509 -3.88 -15.49 14.31
CA ASP A 509 -3.11 -14.28 14.63
C ASP A 509 -1.80 -14.21 13.81
N VAL A 510 -1.12 -15.34 13.60
CA VAL A 510 0.07 -15.42 12.73
C VAL A 510 -0.28 -15.06 11.29
N LEU A 511 -1.35 -15.63 10.71
CA LEU A 511 -1.76 -15.33 9.34
C LEU A 511 -2.16 -13.85 9.19
N ASP A 512 -2.84 -13.30 10.18
CA ASP A 512 -3.21 -11.89 10.20
C ASP A 512 -1.96 -11.00 10.30
N GLY A 513 -1.00 -11.34 11.17
CA GLY A 513 0.30 -10.67 11.28
C GLY A 513 1.09 -10.71 9.97
N MET A 514 1.15 -11.87 9.30
CA MET A 514 1.78 -12.00 7.99
C MET A 514 1.10 -11.09 6.95
N GLN A 515 -0.23 -11.03 6.93
CA GLN A 515 -0.97 -10.15 6.01
C GLN A 515 -0.77 -8.65 6.33
N MET A 516 -0.58 -8.27 7.59
CA MET A 516 -0.23 -6.89 7.94
C MET A 516 1.10 -6.46 7.33
N VAL A 517 2.10 -7.34 7.37
CA VAL A 517 3.43 -7.07 6.83
C VAL A 517 3.47 -7.21 5.31
N MET A 518 2.90 -8.29 4.78
CA MET A 518 3.00 -8.66 3.36
C MET A 518 1.89 -8.04 2.51
N GLY A 519 0.75 -7.67 3.12
CA GLY A 519 -0.47 -7.26 2.46
C GLY A 519 -1.54 -8.33 2.48
N ARG A 520 -2.79 -7.91 2.25
CA ARG A 520 -3.96 -8.79 2.22
C ARG A 520 -3.83 -9.82 1.08
N LEU A 521 -4.16 -11.07 1.36
CA LEU A 521 -4.31 -12.09 0.33
C LEU A 521 -5.60 -11.81 -0.48
N PRO A 522 -5.53 -11.65 -1.82
CA PRO A 522 -6.70 -11.46 -2.66
C PRO A 522 -7.62 -12.67 -2.61
N ARG A 523 -8.93 -12.43 -2.77
CA ARG A 523 -9.94 -13.49 -2.95
C ARG A 523 -9.86 -14.07 -4.36
N ALA A 524 -10.37 -15.28 -4.54
CA ALA A 524 -10.33 -15.97 -5.82
C ALA A 524 -11.04 -15.18 -6.94
N GLU A 525 -12.14 -14.50 -6.62
CA GLU A 525 -12.94 -13.71 -7.55
C GLU A 525 -12.18 -12.48 -8.07
N GLU A 526 -11.23 -11.96 -7.29
CA GLU A 526 -10.40 -10.79 -7.64
C GLU A 526 -9.28 -11.13 -8.63
N LEU A 527 -8.94 -12.42 -8.76
CA LEU A 527 -7.79 -12.88 -9.54
C LEU A 527 -8.10 -13.16 -11.03
N GLY A 528 -9.37 -13.20 -11.40
CA GLY A 528 -9.79 -13.51 -12.76
C GLY A 528 -9.43 -14.93 -13.22
N PRO A 529 -9.58 -15.25 -14.52
CA PRO A 529 -9.34 -16.57 -15.06
C PRO A 529 -7.85 -16.96 -15.01
N LEU A 530 -7.58 -18.26 -14.92
CA LEU A 530 -6.21 -18.79 -14.92
C LEU A 530 -5.55 -18.66 -16.30
N ASP A 531 -6.32 -18.79 -17.38
CA ASP A 531 -5.93 -18.59 -18.77
C ASP A 531 -4.52 -19.11 -19.09
N VAL A 532 -4.35 -20.44 -19.03
CA VAL A 532 -3.05 -21.10 -19.23
C VAL A 532 -2.72 -21.15 -20.72
N VAL A 533 -1.53 -20.66 -21.09
CA VAL A 533 -1.02 -20.69 -22.47
C VAL A 533 0.31 -21.42 -22.51
N GLU A 534 0.39 -22.50 -23.31
CA GLU A 534 1.65 -23.16 -23.65
C GLU A 534 2.37 -22.35 -24.74
N ARG A 535 3.59 -21.88 -24.46
CA ARG A 535 4.41 -21.06 -25.35
C ARG A 535 5.56 -21.82 -26.01
N GLY A 536 5.90 -22.99 -25.48
CA GLY A 536 6.98 -23.82 -26.00
C GLY A 536 7.04 -25.18 -25.34
N ARG A 537 7.65 -26.14 -26.04
CA ARG A 537 7.79 -27.53 -25.60
C ARG A 537 9.16 -28.06 -25.99
N GLU A 538 9.84 -28.68 -25.04
CA GLU A 538 11.17 -29.24 -25.23
C GLU A 538 11.27 -30.63 -24.57
N PRO A 539 11.64 -31.66 -25.33
CA PRO A 539 11.92 -32.99 -24.76
C PRO A 539 13.27 -32.94 -24.01
N LEU A 540 13.26 -33.50 -22.81
CA LEU A 540 14.46 -33.68 -21.96
C LEU A 540 14.60 -35.16 -21.60
N ASP A 541 15.75 -35.54 -21.07
CA ASP A 541 15.95 -36.89 -20.56
C ASP A 541 15.01 -37.16 -19.37
N GLY A 542 14.06 -38.10 -19.55
CA GLY A 542 13.07 -38.54 -18.54
C GLY A 542 11.85 -37.64 -18.34
N CYS A 543 11.71 -36.54 -19.08
CA CYS A 543 10.53 -35.67 -19.00
C CYS A 543 10.41 -34.74 -20.21
N VAL A 544 9.25 -34.08 -20.33
CA VAL A 544 9.03 -32.95 -21.25
C VAL A 544 8.91 -31.66 -20.47
N ARG A 545 9.68 -30.63 -20.84
CA ARG A 545 9.59 -29.28 -20.30
C ARG A 545 8.69 -28.41 -21.18
N LEU A 546 7.66 -27.83 -20.61
CA LEU A 546 6.78 -26.86 -21.26
C LEU A 546 7.09 -25.47 -20.73
N LEU A 547 7.19 -24.48 -21.61
CA LEU A 547 7.12 -23.07 -21.23
C LEU A 547 5.66 -22.66 -21.22
N VAL A 548 5.13 -22.29 -20.06
CA VAL A 548 3.74 -21.90 -19.89
C VAL A 548 3.62 -20.50 -19.30
N THR A 549 2.50 -19.84 -19.60
CA THR A 549 2.09 -18.62 -18.87
C THR A 549 0.68 -18.80 -18.33
N TYR A 550 0.39 -18.19 -17.18
CA TYR A 550 -0.93 -18.22 -16.56
C TYR A 550 -1.28 -16.89 -15.87
N GLY A 551 -2.59 -16.61 -15.73
CA GLY A 551 -3.08 -15.39 -15.10
C GLY A 551 -2.94 -15.42 -13.57
N ALA A 552 -2.45 -14.35 -12.99
CA ALA A 552 -2.31 -14.19 -11.54
C ALA A 552 -3.11 -13.01 -10.96
N GLY A 553 -3.75 -12.24 -11.81
CA GLY A 553 -4.58 -11.09 -11.46
C GLY A 553 -4.91 -10.29 -12.71
N PRO A 554 -5.71 -9.23 -12.61
CA PRO A 554 -6.04 -8.37 -13.74
C PRO A 554 -4.78 -7.81 -14.41
N GLY A 555 -4.56 -8.18 -15.67
CA GLY A 555 -3.39 -7.75 -16.46
C GLY A 555 -2.05 -8.38 -16.04
N GLN A 556 -2.04 -9.29 -15.07
CA GLN A 556 -0.82 -9.95 -14.59
C GLN A 556 -0.72 -11.38 -15.12
N ARG A 557 0.44 -11.74 -15.66
CA ARG A 557 0.76 -13.09 -16.11
C ARG A 557 2.08 -13.55 -15.54
N VAL A 558 2.13 -14.81 -15.14
CA VAL A 558 3.33 -15.48 -14.64
C VAL A 558 3.87 -16.42 -15.71
N THR A 559 5.19 -16.42 -15.90
CA THR A 559 5.89 -17.40 -16.73
C THR A 559 6.44 -18.51 -15.86
N ALA A 560 6.31 -19.75 -16.33
CA ALA A 560 6.79 -20.92 -15.61
C ALA A 560 7.28 -22.03 -16.56
N HIS A 561 8.20 -22.87 -16.08
CA HIS A 561 8.46 -24.16 -16.65
C HIS A 561 7.58 -25.21 -15.97
N LEU A 562 6.86 -26.00 -16.79
CA LEU A 562 6.11 -27.15 -16.33
C LEU A 562 6.79 -28.42 -16.86
N TYR A 563 7.21 -29.28 -15.96
CA TYR A 563 7.89 -30.56 -16.30
C TYR A 563 6.87 -31.70 -16.16
N LEU A 564 6.71 -32.46 -17.23
CA LEU A 564 5.85 -33.63 -17.29
C LEU A 564 6.70 -34.87 -17.43
N PRO A 565 6.73 -35.75 -16.43
CA PRO A 565 7.52 -37.00 -16.49
C PRO A 565 7.06 -37.92 -17.65
N ASP A 566 8.02 -38.60 -18.26
CA ASP A 566 7.72 -39.60 -19.28
C ASP A 566 6.89 -40.77 -18.71
N ALA A 567 6.16 -41.49 -19.57
CA ALA A 567 5.20 -42.51 -19.16
C ALA A 567 5.79 -43.68 -18.33
N GLY A 568 7.08 -43.94 -18.44
CA GLY A 568 7.79 -44.97 -17.68
C GLY A 568 8.49 -44.47 -16.40
N THR A 569 8.57 -43.15 -16.19
CA THR A 569 9.36 -42.53 -15.11
C THR A 569 8.60 -42.60 -13.79
N GLY A 570 9.29 -42.94 -12.69
CA GLY A 570 8.77 -42.88 -11.33
C GLY A 570 7.52 -43.74 -11.07
N ARG A 571 7.48 -44.99 -11.57
CA ARG A 571 6.30 -45.88 -11.45
C ARG A 571 5.81 -46.05 -10.00
N GLY A 572 6.68 -45.92 -8.99
CA GLY A 572 6.33 -46.05 -7.56
C GLY A 572 5.51 -44.88 -6.96
N VAL A 573 5.44 -43.75 -7.67
CA VAL A 573 4.72 -42.55 -7.17
C VAL A 573 3.38 -42.32 -7.85
N VAL A 574 3.04 -43.14 -8.88
CA VAL A 574 1.78 -43.02 -9.62
C VAL A 574 0.65 -43.74 -8.88
N ASP A 575 -0.51 -43.13 -8.77
CA ASP A 575 -1.70 -43.75 -8.15
C ASP A 575 -2.37 -44.77 -9.09
N ALA A 576 -3.38 -45.46 -8.57
CA ALA A 576 -4.14 -46.46 -9.35
C ALA A 576 -4.91 -45.88 -10.57
N ALA A 577 -5.12 -44.58 -10.61
CA ALA A 577 -5.75 -43.86 -11.72
C ALA A 577 -4.72 -43.28 -12.70
N GLY A 578 -3.43 -43.55 -12.51
CA GLY A 578 -2.37 -43.02 -13.36
C GLY A 578 -1.94 -41.58 -13.02
N ARG A 579 -2.46 -40.99 -11.93
CA ARG A 579 -2.13 -39.65 -11.54
C ARG A 579 -0.84 -39.58 -10.68
N ARG A 580 -0.16 -38.47 -10.78
CA ARG A 580 1.16 -38.21 -10.16
C ARG A 580 1.06 -37.16 -9.04
N PRO A 581 1.90 -37.22 -8.01
CA PRO A 581 2.07 -36.06 -7.13
C PRO A 581 2.69 -34.91 -7.91
N ALA A 582 2.45 -33.67 -7.44
CA ALA A 582 3.04 -32.50 -8.05
C ALA A 582 3.82 -31.64 -7.03
N VAL A 583 4.80 -30.89 -7.53
CA VAL A 583 5.66 -30.04 -6.71
C VAL A 583 5.82 -28.67 -7.35
N LEU A 584 5.62 -27.63 -6.54
CA LEU A 584 5.99 -26.26 -6.87
C LEU A 584 7.48 -26.07 -6.51
N ALA A 585 8.34 -25.87 -7.51
CA ALA A 585 9.80 -25.72 -7.34
C ALA A 585 10.21 -24.26 -7.49
N LEU A 586 10.59 -23.64 -6.37
CA LEU A 586 10.82 -22.20 -6.26
C LEU A 586 12.31 -21.85 -6.28
N HIS A 587 12.70 -20.97 -7.20
CA HIS A 587 14.11 -20.65 -7.45
C HIS A 587 14.71 -19.69 -6.40
N PRO A 588 16.03 -19.71 -6.18
CA PRO A 588 16.73 -18.73 -5.34
C PRO A 588 16.83 -17.37 -6.04
N THR A 589 17.31 -16.36 -5.33
CA THR A 589 17.65 -15.04 -5.89
C THR A 589 18.62 -15.18 -7.04
N SER A 590 18.15 -14.99 -8.27
CA SER A 590 18.96 -15.07 -9.49
C SER A 590 18.26 -14.37 -10.67
N PRO A 591 18.99 -13.59 -11.48
CA PRO A 591 18.46 -13.05 -12.73
C PRO A 591 17.97 -14.11 -13.71
N LEU A 592 18.44 -15.36 -13.60
CA LEU A 592 18.01 -16.48 -14.44
C LEU A 592 16.62 -17.04 -14.07
N GLY A 593 16.05 -16.64 -12.92
CA GLY A 593 14.72 -17.09 -12.51
C GLY A 593 14.58 -18.61 -12.47
N LYS A 594 13.51 -19.12 -13.07
CA LYS A 594 13.16 -20.54 -13.16
C LYS A 594 14.23 -21.44 -13.82
N LEU A 595 15.14 -20.88 -14.58
CA LEU A 595 16.21 -21.65 -15.23
C LEU A 595 17.21 -22.23 -14.19
N VAL A 596 17.38 -21.58 -13.05
CA VAL A 596 18.27 -22.06 -11.99
C VAL A 596 17.84 -23.44 -11.49
N VAL A 597 16.55 -23.66 -11.32
CA VAL A 597 16.02 -24.95 -10.82
C VAL A 597 15.94 -26.02 -11.90
N ALA A 598 16.19 -25.67 -13.15
CA ALA A 598 16.47 -26.58 -14.26
C ALA A 598 17.92 -27.08 -14.27
N GLY A 599 18.83 -26.43 -13.56
CA GLY A 599 20.25 -26.71 -13.58
C GLY A 599 21.09 -25.77 -14.47
N ASP A 600 20.46 -24.72 -15.03
CA ASP A 600 21.11 -23.77 -15.96
C ASP A 600 21.84 -22.61 -15.22
N GLY A 601 22.24 -22.79 -14.00
CA GLY A 601 22.90 -21.74 -13.20
C GLY A 601 24.38 -22.03 -12.95
N PRO A 602 25.17 -21.02 -12.56
CA PRO A 602 26.60 -21.18 -12.25
C PRO A 602 26.84 -21.93 -10.94
N ARG A 603 25.81 -22.08 -10.08
CA ARG A 603 25.89 -22.80 -8.82
C ARG A 603 25.35 -24.21 -8.97
N ALA A 604 26.17 -25.20 -8.57
CA ALA A 604 25.71 -26.57 -8.41
C ALA A 604 24.58 -26.69 -7.37
N ASN A 605 23.97 -27.85 -7.25
CA ASN A 605 22.99 -28.17 -6.21
C ASN A 605 21.68 -27.36 -6.26
N ARG A 606 21.26 -26.93 -7.46
CA ARG A 606 20.02 -26.17 -7.66
C ARG A 606 19.02 -26.84 -8.61
N ALA A 607 19.37 -27.98 -9.22
CA ALA A 607 18.57 -28.63 -10.27
C ALA A 607 17.35 -29.43 -9.75
N TYR A 608 16.80 -29.08 -8.59
CA TYR A 608 15.74 -29.88 -7.93
C TYR A 608 14.43 -29.96 -8.72
N ALA A 609 14.13 -29.05 -9.66
CA ALA A 609 12.95 -29.18 -10.48
C ALA A 609 13.07 -30.35 -11.48
N ILE A 610 14.17 -30.43 -12.19
CA ILE A 610 14.39 -31.52 -13.16
C ILE A 610 14.67 -32.86 -12.44
N GLU A 611 15.34 -32.84 -11.29
CA GLU A 611 15.58 -34.03 -10.48
C GLU A 611 14.26 -34.65 -9.98
N LEU A 612 13.31 -33.84 -9.50
CA LEU A 612 11.98 -34.30 -9.08
C LEU A 612 11.12 -34.75 -10.27
N ALA A 613 11.23 -34.09 -11.44
CA ALA A 613 10.54 -34.57 -12.66
C ALA A 613 11.03 -35.96 -13.07
N ARG A 614 12.36 -36.19 -13.05
CA ARG A 614 12.96 -37.53 -13.29
C ARG A 614 12.55 -38.56 -12.22
N ARG A 615 12.21 -38.12 -11.02
CA ARG A 615 11.68 -38.95 -9.94
C ARG A 615 10.17 -39.29 -10.14
N GLY A 616 9.50 -38.65 -11.07
CA GLY A 616 8.12 -38.93 -11.45
C GLY A 616 7.08 -37.91 -10.97
N TYR A 617 7.50 -36.80 -10.46
CA TYR A 617 6.63 -35.69 -10.07
C TYR A 617 6.30 -34.81 -11.27
N VAL A 618 5.05 -34.33 -11.35
CA VAL A 618 4.75 -33.14 -12.17
C VAL A 618 5.30 -31.92 -11.44
N VAL A 619 6.17 -31.14 -12.09
CA VAL A 619 6.84 -30.01 -11.42
C VAL A 619 6.54 -28.72 -12.13
N LEU A 620 6.12 -27.69 -11.35
CA LEU A 620 5.94 -26.32 -11.85
C LEU A 620 7.01 -25.41 -11.21
N ALA A 621 7.80 -24.75 -12.05
CA ALA A 621 8.81 -23.79 -11.64
C ALA A 621 8.47 -22.40 -12.20
N PRO A 622 7.79 -21.51 -11.44
CA PRO A 622 7.47 -20.15 -11.86
C PRO A 622 8.65 -19.21 -11.66
N ASP A 623 8.70 -18.12 -12.45
CA ASP A 623 9.52 -16.98 -12.14
C ASP A 623 8.95 -16.20 -10.96
N TYR A 624 9.82 -15.74 -10.06
CA TYR A 624 9.48 -14.79 -9.01
C TYR A 624 9.42 -13.38 -9.61
N PRO A 625 8.52 -12.48 -9.16
CA PRO A 625 8.52 -11.08 -9.56
C PRO A 625 9.91 -10.44 -9.50
N SER A 626 10.32 -9.75 -10.54
CA SER A 626 11.64 -9.16 -10.77
C SER A 626 12.78 -10.13 -11.13
N PHE A 627 12.48 -11.39 -11.51
CA PHE A 627 13.49 -12.33 -12.01
C PHE A 627 13.00 -13.06 -13.26
N GLY A 628 13.95 -13.63 -14.02
CA GLY A 628 13.66 -14.37 -15.24
C GLY A 628 12.92 -13.52 -16.28
N GLU A 629 11.83 -14.04 -16.83
CA GLU A 629 10.98 -13.29 -17.78
C GLU A 629 10.09 -12.23 -17.10
N LEU A 630 10.11 -12.14 -15.76
CA LEU A 630 9.46 -11.09 -14.97
C LEU A 630 10.48 -10.03 -14.47
N ALA A 631 11.65 -9.91 -15.10
CA ALA A 631 12.72 -8.99 -14.67
C ALA A 631 12.26 -7.53 -14.58
N ASP A 632 11.36 -7.10 -15.48
CA ASP A 632 10.81 -5.75 -15.54
C ASP A 632 9.54 -5.57 -14.67
N TYR A 633 9.29 -6.48 -13.71
CA TYR A 633 8.12 -6.39 -12.83
C TYR A 633 8.16 -5.12 -11.99
N ASP A 634 7.13 -4.30 -12.09
CA ASP A 634 7.01 -3.04 -11.35
C ASP A 634 6.14 -3.24 -10.09
N PHE A 635 6.78 -3.30 -8.94
CA PHE A 635 6.12 -3.45 -7.64
C PHE A 635 5.26 -2.25 -7.24
N HIS A 636 5.42 -1.09 -7.89
CA HIS A 636 4.70 0.14 -7.55
C HIS A 636 3.36 0.26 -8.28
N VAL A 637 3.22 -0.43 -9.43
CA VAL A 637 1.96 -0.48 -10.20
C VAL A 637 1.12 -1.70 -9.84
N ASP A 638 1.70 -2.60 -9.06
CA ASP A 638 1.04 -3.81 -8.60
C ASP A 638 -0.07 -3.50 -7.57
N SER A 639 -1.14 -4.28 -7.61
CA SER A 639 -2.21 -4.23 -6.60
C SER A 639 -1.83 -4.85 -5.25
N HIS A 640 -0.66 -5.52 -5.17
CA HIS A 640 -0.18 -6.16 -3.96
C HIS A 640 0.67 -5.21 -3.10
N ALA A 641 0.53 -5.32 -1.79
CA ALA A 641 1.25 -4.46 -0.84
C ALA A 641 2.75 -4.76 -0.73
N SER A 642 3.21 -5.87 -1.29
CA SER A 642 4.62 -6.27 -1.26
C SER A 642 4.93 -7.28 -2.36
N GLY A 643 6.20 -7.33 -2.76
CA GLY A 643 6.68 -8.35 -3.69
C GLY A 643 6.49 -9.78 -3.16
N THR A 644 6.57 -9.98 -1.84
CA THR A 644 6.27 -11.28 -1.22
C THR A 644 4.82 -11.68 -1.38
N MET A 645 3.85 -10.78 -1.21
CA MET A 645 2.44 -11.10 -1.43
C MET A 645 2.16 -11.38 -2.91
N ALA A 646 2.73 -10.59 -3.83
CA ALA A 646 2.66 -10.85 -5.26
C ALA A 646 3.16 -12.27 -5.60
N ALA A 647 4.29 -12.68 -5.03
CA ALA A 647 4.84 -14.02 -5.20
C ALA A 647 3.93 -15.11 -4.61
N ILE A 648 3.36 -14.91 -3.41
CA ILE A 648 2.42 -15.85 -2.79
C ILE A 648 1.22 -16.06 -3.72
N VAL A 649 0.65 -15.00 -4.28
CA VAL A 649 -0.47 -15.07 -5.23
C VAL A 649 -0.06 -15.83 -6.49
N ASN A 650 1.07 -15.47 -7.11
CA ASN A 650 1.61 -16.14 -8.29
C ASN A 650 1.79 -17.65 -8.07
N HIS A 651 2.34 -18.03 -6.92
CA HIS A 651 2.59 -19.42 -6.56
C HIS A 651 1.28 -20.18 -6.29
N ARG A 652 0.29 -19.55 -5.62
CA ARG A 652 -1.04 -20.15 -5.42
C ARG A 652 -1.77 -20.38 -6.74
N ARG A 653 -1.67 -19.43 -7.69
CA ARG A 653 -2.19 -19.62 -9.05
C ARG A 653 -1.45 -20.75 -9.79
N GLY A 654 -0.15 -20.93 -9.51
CA GLY A 654 0.61 -22.09 -9.94
C GLY A 654 0.04 -23.41 -9.37
N VAL A 655 -0.39 -23.42 -8.11
CA VAL A 655 -1.08 -24.57 -7.51
C VAL A 655 -2.44 -24.81 -8.19
N ASP A 656 -3.21 -23.74 -8.53
CA ASP A 656 -4.45 -23.87 -9.30
C ASP A 656 -4.18 -24.55 -10.66
N LEU A 657 -3.10 -24.17 -11.35
CA LEU A 657 -2.69 -24.82 -12.60
C LEU A 657 -2.41 -26.31 -12.39
N LEU A 658 -1.62 -26.65 -11.36
CA LEU A 658 -1.28 -28.04 -11.06
C LEU A 658 -2.52 -28.89 -10.75
N VAL A 659 -3.41 -28.39 -9.91
CA VAL A 659 -4.67 -29.09 -9.53
C VAL A 659 -5.63 -29.26 -10.71
N ALA A 660 -5.62 -28.35 -11.66
CA ALA A 660 -6.48 -28.44 -12.87
C ALA A 660 -5.98 -29.48 -13.90
N ARG A 661 -4.79 -30.03 -13.72
CA ARG A 661 -4.22 -30.99 -14.69
C ARG A 661 -4.70 -32.41 -14.43
N PRO A 662 -5.14 -33.14 -15.49
CA PRO A 662 -5.69 -34.50 -15.34
C PRO A 662 -4.64 -35.52 -14.86
N GLU A 663 -3.35 -35.33 -15.15
CA GLU A 663 -2.24 -36.17 -14.71
C GLU A 663 -1.81 -35.95 -13.27
N VAL A 664 -2.34 -34.93 -12.58
CA VAL A 664 -1.98 -34.57 -11.20
C VAL A 664 -3.00 -35.11 -10.21
N ASP A 665 -2.52 -35.68 -9.12
CA ASP A 665 -3.33 -35.95 -7.93
C ASP A 665 -3.37 -34.69 -7.04
N ALA A 666 -4.48 -33.98 -7.07
CA ALA A 666 -4.69 -32.73 -6.33
C ALA A 666 -4.51 -32.86 -4.80
N ALA A 667 -4.59 -34.08 -4.25
CA ALA A 667 -4.37 -34.33 -2.83
C ALA A 667 -2.87 -34.51 -2.48
N ARG A 668 -1.96 -34.50 -3.46
CA ARG A 668 -0.53 -34.79 -3.29
C ARG A 668 0.35 -33.68 -3.87
N ILE A 669 0.17 -32.46 -3.35
CA ILE A 669 0.93 -31.27 -3.77
C ILE A 669 2.01 -30.96 -2.71
N GLY A 670 3.25 -30.75 -3.16
CA GLY A 670 4.36 -30.27 -2.36
C GLY A 670 4.91 -28.94 -2.84
N ALA A 671 5.78 -28.31 -2.03
CA ALA A 671 6.58 -27.16 -2.43
C ALA A 671 8.03 -27.35 -1.98
N ILE A 672 8.98 -26.93 -2.81
CA ILE A 672 10.42 -26.99 -2.52
C ILE A 672 11.10 -25.70 -2.96
N GLY A 673 12.08 -25.22 -2.19
CA GLY A 673 12.88 -24.08 -2.60
C GLY A 673 14.16 -23.91 -1.78
N HIS A 674 15.07 -23.12 -2.32
CA HIS A 674 16.31 -22.74 -1.69
C HIS A 674 16.42 -21.22 -1.57
N SER A 675 16.91 -20.71 -0.44
CA SER A 675 17.10 -19.26 -0.19
C SER A 675 15.76 -18.49 -0.37
N LEU A 676 15.68 -17.56 -1.32
CA LEU A 676 14.40 -16.91 -1.72
C LEU A 676 13.28 -17.93 -1.94
N GLY A 677 13.55 -19.00 -2.67
CA GLY A 677 12.58 -20.08 -2.88
C GLY A 677 12.22 -20.81 -1.60
N GLY A 678 13.15 -20.91 -0.64
CA GLY A 678 12.96 -21.58 0.65
C GLY A 678 11.91 -20.92 1.53
N HIS A 679 12.00 -19.60 1.75
CA HIS A 679 10.97 -18.89 2.52
C HIS A 679 9.64 -18.75 1.74
N ASN A 680 9.70 -18.63 0.41
CA ASN A 680 8.49 -18.62 -0.40
C ASN A 680 7.74 -19.96 -0.37
N ALA A 681 8.43 -21.11 -0.27
CA ALA A 681 7.80 -22.41 -0.07
C ALA A 681 7.04 -22.47 1.27
N ILE A 682 7.62 -21.91 2.34
CA ILE A 682 6.92 -21.76 3.63
C ILE A 682 5.71 -20.83 3.47
N PHE A 683 5.90 -19.62 2.95
CA PHE A 683 4.86 -18.60 2.88
C PHE A 683 3.67 -19.04 2.02
N VAL A 684 3.91 -19.55 0.81
CA VAL A 684 2.80 -20.01 -0.03
C VAL A 684 2.02 -21.15 0.64
N ALA A 685 2.71 -22.08 1.31
CA ALA A 685 2.05 -23.18 2.00
C ALA A 685 1.28 -22.74 3.24
N VAL A 686 1.69 -21.71 3.97
CA VAL A 686 0.92 -21.14 5.08
C VAL A 686 -0.44 -20.65 4.60
N PHE A 687 -0.49 -20.00 3.41
CA PHE A 687 -1.72 -19.47 2.82
C PHE A 687 -2.46 -20.44 1.90
N ASP A 688 -1.85 -21.57 1.50
CA ASP A 688 -2.49 -22.58 0.64
C ASP A 688 -2.48 -23.98 1.30
N PRO A 689 -3.61 -24.39 1.88
CA PRO A 689 -3.70 -25.69 2.58
C PRO A 689 -3.58 -26.90 1.67
N ARG A 690 -3.67 -26.76 0.35
CA ARG A 690 -3.50 -27.85 -0.63
C ARG A 690 -2.05 -28.35 -0.67
N ILE A 691 -1.07 -27.52 -0.28
CA ILE A 691 0.33 -27.92 -0.17
C ILE A 691 0.52 -28.75 1.09
N ARG A 692 0.79 -30.05 0.93
CA ARG A 692 0.86 -31.06 2.00
C ARG A 692 2.27 -31.23 2.59
N ALA A 693 3.30 -30.90 1.82
CA ALA A 693 4.70 -31.03 2.22
C ALA A 693 5.51 -29.82 1.72
N VAL A 694 6.37 -29.30 2.58
CA VAL A 694 7.27 -28.17 2.30
C VAL A 694 8.70 -28.61 2.51
N VAL A 695 9.59 -28.28 1.57
CA VAL A 695 11.03 -28.36 1.71
C VAL A 695 11.63 -26.96 1.60
N SER A 696 12.22 -26.48 2.68
CA SER A 696 12.89 -25.18 2.74
C SER A 696 14.38 -25.38 3.01
N SER A 697 15.21 -25.01 2.06
CA SER A 697 16.67 -25.00 2.21
C SER A 697 17.18 -23.58 2.34
N CYS A 698 17.95 -23.27 3.40
CA CYS A 698 18.51 -21.94 3.66
C CYS A 698 17.43 -20.83 3.53
N GLY A 699 16.23 -21.08 4.04
CA GLY A 699 15.06 -20.21 3.75
C GLY A 699 14.65 -19.28 4.88
N TRP A 700 15.15 -19.46 6.10
CA TRP A 700 14.68 -18.69 7.25
C TRP A 700 15.59 -18.78 8.47
N ASP A 701 15.50 -17.75 9.30
CA ASP A 701 15.84 -17.73 10.72
C ASP A 701 14.94 -16.66 11.39
N PRO A 702 14.84 -16.61 12.73
CA PRO A 702 14.09 -15.54 13.42
C PRO A 702 14.60 -14.16 13.06
N PHE A 703 13.72 -13.16 12.99
CA PHE A 703 14.07 -11.78 12.62
C PHE A 703 15.16 -11.18 13.53
N HIS A 704 15.16 -11.48 14.83
CA HIS A 704 16.23 -11.06 15.76
C HIS A 704 17.60 -11.65 15.42
N ALA A 705 17.64 -12.84 14.84
CA ALA A 705 18.87 -13.51 14.46
C ALA A 705 19.39 -13.07 13.08
N TYR A 706 18.47 -12.75 12.16
CA TYR A 706 18.83 -12.34 10.81
C TYR A 706 19.80 -11.16 10.81
N LYS A 707 21.05 -11.41 10.38
CA LYS A 707 22.13 -10.41 10.35
C LYS A 707 22.26 -9.62 11.68
N GLY A 708 21.95 -10.25 12.83
CA GLY A 708 21.93 -9.59 14.14
C GLY A 708 20.80 -8.57 14.30
N GLY A 709 19.61 -8.87 13.80
CA GLY A 709 18.42 -8.03 13.85
C GLY A 709 18.39 -6.90 12.80
N ARG A 710 19.28 -6.91 11.80
CA ARG A 710 19.33 -5.89 10.75
C ARG A 710 18.44 -6.28 9.56
N LEU A 711 17.19 -5.83 9.56
CA LEU A 711 16.13 -6.27 8.66
C LEU A 711 16.07 -5.56 7.29
N ALA A 712 17.04 -4.71 6.96
CA ALA A 712 17.08 -3.99 5.67
C ALA A 712 17.01 -4.95 4.46
N GLY A 713 17.57 -6.16 4.58
CA GLY A 713 17.47 -7.19 3.54
C GLY A 713 16.04 -7.63 3.25
N TRP A 714 15.16 -7.68 4.26
CA TRP A 714 13.75 -8.04 4.12
C TRP A 714 12.87 -6.88 3.64
N ALA A 715 13.35 -5.64 3.77
CA ALA A 715 12.59 -4.42 3.51
C ALA A 715 12.71 -3.89 2.06
N GLN A 716 13.23 -4.70 1.12
CA GLN A 716 13.30 -4.36 -0.30
C GLN A 716 11.93 -4.52 -0.96
N ASP A 717 11.65 -3.77 -2.04
CA ASP A 717 10.38 -3.80 -2.79
C ASP A 717 9.98 -5.21 -3.24
N ARG A 718 10.98 -6.04 -3.60
CA ARG A 718 10.77 -7.44 -3.97
C ARG A 718 10.38 -8.36 -2.83
N TYR A 719 10.51 -7.91 -1.56
CA TYR A 719 10.18 -8.68 -0.36
C TYR A 719 9.04 -8.01 0.42
N MET A 720 9.32 -7.54 1.64
CA MET A 720 8.36 -7.01 2.59
C MET A 720 8.71 -5.55 2.95
N GLN A 721 8.52 -4.62 2.03
CA GLN A 721 8.87 -3.20 2.21
C GLN A 721 8.27 -2.60 3.48
N ARG A 722 7.11 -3.08 3.93
CA ARG A 722 6.46 -2.65 5.17
C ARG A 722 7.26 -2.92 6.44
N VAL A 723 8.22 -3.84 6.41
CA VAL A 723 9.18 -4.02 7.52
C VAL A 723 9.93 -2.73 7.82
N ARG A 724 10.24 -1.93 6.78
CA ARG A 724 10.80 -0.58 6.95
C ARG A 724 9.70 0.46 7.21
N GLU A 725 8.68 0.46 6.36
CA GLU A 725 7.69 1.54 6.27
C GLU A 725 6.79 1.60 7.50
N LEU A 726 6.37 0.46 8.04
CA LEU A 726 5.45 0.36 9.17
C LEU A 726 6.12 0.02 10.49
N TYR A 727 7.18 -0.79 10.43
CA TYR A 727 7.81 -1.36 11.62
C TYR A 727 9.22 -0.83 11.86
N GLY A 728 9.69 0.18 11.07
CA GLY A 728 10.94 0.89 11.30
C GLY A 728 12.19 0.00 11.33
N LEU A 729 12.15 -1.19 10.69
CA LEU A 729 13.19 -2.22 10.75
C LEU A 729 13.39 -2.82 12.16
N ASP A 730 12.45 -2.61 13.08
CA ASP A 730 12.49 -3.12 14.43
C ASP A 730 11.88 -4.52 14.49
N PRO A 731 12.65 -5.58 14.80
CA PRO A 731 12.13 -6.94 14.88
C PRO A 731 11.07 -7.10 15.99
N ASP A 732 11.12 -6.31 17.08
CA ASP A 732 10.11 -6.35 18.16
C ASP A 732 8.75 -5.77 17.73
N ALA A 733 8.73 -4.94 16.69
CA ALA A 733 7.51 -4.31 16.20
C ALA A 733 6.76 -5.17 15.16
N ILE A 734 7.41 -6.15 14.52
CA ILE A 734 6.80 -6.97 13.46
C ILE A 734 5.80 -7.95 14.07
N PRO A 735 4.55 -8.04 13.56
CA PRO A 735 3.48 -8.82 14.20
C PRO A 735 3.51 -10.32 13.91
N PHE A 736 4.59 -10.87 13.41
CA PHE A 736 4.85 -12.30 13.24
C PHE A 736 6.36 -12.56 13.14
N ASP A 737 6.78 -13.82 13.32
CA ASP A 737 8.15 -14.22 13.01
C ASP A 737 8.18 -15.61 12.32
N PHE A 738 9.32 -15.97 11.73
CA PHE A 738 9.50 -17.22 11.00
C PHE A 738 9.20 -18.49 11.82
N PRO A 739 9.56 -18.61 13.10
CA PRO A 739 9.16 -19.77 13.90
C PRO A 739 7.64 -20.00 13.92
N GLU A 740 6.85 -18.93 13.99
CA GLU A 740 5.39 -18.99 13.93
C GLU A 740 4.90 -19.42 12.54
N ALA A 741 5.48 -18.87 11.46
CA ALA A 741 5.12 -19.23 10.08
C ALA A 741 5.41 -20.71 9.80
N VAL A 742 6.55 -21.24 10.28
CA VAL A 742 6.89 -22.67 10.18
C VAL A 742 5.96 -23.53 11.02
N ALA A 743 5.63 -23.12 12.26
CA ALA A 743 4.68 -23.81 13.11
C ALA A 743 3.26 -23.81 12.51
N ALA A 744 2.88 -22.76 11.77
CA ALA A 744 1.57 -22.65 11.10
C ALA A 744 1.38 -23.65 9.95
N LEU A 745 2.44 -24.34 9.52
CA LEU A 745 2.37 -25.47 8.58
C LEU A 745 1.79 -26.72 9.22
N ALA A 746 1.96 -26.91 10.53
CA ALA A 746 1.50 -28.11 11.24
C ALA A 746 -0.03 -28.34 11.09
N PRO A 747 -0.49 -29.59 10.90
CA PRO A 747 0.21 -30.88 10.95
C PRO A 747 0.82 -31.35 9.62
N ARG A 748 0.95 -30.49 8.63
CA ARG A 748 1.53 -30.80 7.30
C ARG A 748 3.04 -30.99 7.39
N GLY A 749 3.66 -31.65 6.38
CA GLY A 749 5.09 -31.92 6.41
C GLY A 749 5.94 -30.65 6.21
N CYS A 750 6.98 -30.50 6.99
CA CYS A 750 8.00 -29.47 6.83
C CYS A 750 9.41 -30.06 7.01
N PHE A 751 10.24 -29.96 5.97
CA PHE A 751 11.67 -30.28 5.99
C PHE A 751 12.48 -28.99 5.88
N SER A 752 13.28 -28.66 6.89
CA SER A 752 14.13 -27.47 6.92
C SER A 752 15.59 -27.89 6.86
N SER A 753 16.35 -27.35 5.90
CA SER A 753 17.82 -27.45 5.84
C SER A 753 18.44 -26.12 6.19
N SER A 754 19.20 -26.06 7.30
CA SER A 754 19.87 -24.87 7.83
C SER A 754 21.35 -25.16 8.02
N PRO A 755 22.20 -24.93 7.00
CA PRO A 755 23.64 -25.26 7.05
C PRO A 755 24.40 -24.52 8.16
N LEU A 756 25.37 -25.22 8.78
CA LEU A 756 26.09 -24.69 9.94
C LEU A 756 26.97 -23.47 9.62
N ARG A 757 27.43 -23.31 8.37
CA ARG A 757 28.24 -22.17 7.91
C ARG A 757 27.49 -21.23 6.98
N ASP A 758 26.16 -21.25 7.02
CA ASP A 758 25.34 -20.29 6.27
C ASP A 758 25.60 -18.87 6.81
N ASP A 759 26.13 -18.00 5.97
CA ASP A 759 26.43 -16.59 6.29
C ASP A 759 25.21 -15.68 6.18
N ASN A 760 24.08 -16.21 5.68
CA ASN A 760 22.84 -15.43 5.50
C ASN A 760 21.79 -15.74 6.58
N PHE A 761 21.65 -17.03 6.97
CA PHE A 761 20.68 -17.48 7.98
C PHE A 761 21.36 -18.27 9.10
N SER A 762 21.03 -17.96 10.34
CA SER A 762 21.66 -18.55 11.53
C SER A 762 21.14 -19.96 11.81
N ALA A 763 21.95 -20.98 11.53
CA ALA A 763 21.63 -22.37 11.91
C ALA A 763 21.40 -22.54 13.43
N ALA A 764 22.15 -21.82 14.25
CA ALA A 764 21.99 -21.85 15.70
C ALA A 764 20.64 -21.30 16.16
N ALA A 765 20.15 -20.24 15.50
CA ALA A 765 18.86 -19.65 15.80
C ALA A 765 17.70 -20.57 15.36
N VAL A 766 17.84 -21.25 14.23
CA VAL A 766 16.87 -22.28 13.79
C VAL A 766 16.82 -23.44 14.80
N ALA A 767 17.97 -23.91 15.28
CA ALA A 767 18.04 -24.96 16.31
C ALA A 767 17.38 -24.50 17.64
N ALA A 768 17.54 -23.23 18.01
CA ALA A 768 16.92 -22.67 19.20
C ALA A 768 15.39 -22.59 19.06
N ALA A 769 14.86 -22.31 17.86
CA ALA A 769 13.43 -22.24 17.59
C ALA A 769 12.76 -23.64 17.43
N GLU A 770 13.53 -24.67 17.05
CA GLU A 770 13.02 -26.01 16.75
C GLU A 770 12.16 -26.61 17.88
N PRO A 771 12.53 -26.56 19.18
CA PRO A 771 11.72 -27.14 20.25
C PRO A 771 10.31 -26.58 20.36
N GLY A 772 10.14 -25.26 20.19
CA GLY A 772 8.84 -24.58 20.17
C GLY A 772 7.97 -25.04 19.02
N ILE A 773 8.53 -25.07 17.80
CA ILE A 773 7.83 -25.53 16.61
C ILE A 773 7.42 -27.00 16.78
N ARG A 774 8.35 -27.86 17.22
CA ARG A 774 8.11 -29.28 17.42
C ARG A 774 7.03 -29.57 18.47
N ARG A 775 6.91 -28.70 19.49
CA ARG A 775 5.81 -28.79 20.49
C ARG A 775 4.44 -28.70 19.80
N ILE A 776 4.29 -27.78 18.84
CA ILE A 776 3.02 -27.62 18.09
C ILE A 776 2.78 -28.85 17.20
N TYR A 777 3.80 -29.36 16.51
CA TYR A 777 3.66 -30.60 15.72
C TYR A 777 3.24 -31.81 16.59
N ARG A 778 3.80 -31.94 17.80
CA ARG A 778 3.39 -32.99 18.77
C ARG A 778 1.95 -32.79 19.24
N LEU A 779 1.57 -31.55 19.55
CA LEU A 779 0.21 -31.23 19.96
C LEU A 779 -0.83 -31.66 18.92
N LEU A 780 -0.45 -31.58 17.64
CA LEU A 780 -1.29 -31.95 16.51
C LEU A 780 -1.06 -33.40 16.01
N GLY A 781 -0.29 -34.21 16.76
CA GLY A 781 -0.05 -35.62 16.44
C GLY A 781 0.82 -35.87 15.21
N ALA A 782 1.72 -34.95 14.85
CA ALA A 782 2.50 -34.97 13.62
C ALA A 782 4.01 -34.71 13.84
N ASP A 783 4.59 -35.14 14.96
CA ASP A 783 5.98 -34.87 15.32
C ASP A 783 6.98 -35.37 14.26
N ASP A 784 6.69 -36.48 13.60
CA ASP A 784 7.49 -37.10 12.54
C ASP A 784 7.43 -36.31 11.21
N ARG A 785 6.51 -35.34 11.09
CA ARG A 785 6.36 -34.49 9.89
C ARG A 785 7.18 -33.20 9.94
N PHE A 786 7.86 -32.91 11.03
CA PHE A 786 8.79 -31.79 11.13
C PHE A 786 10.24 -32.29 11.25
N VAL A 787 11.05 -31.96 10.24
CA VAL A 787 12.45 -32.41 10.13
C VAL A 787 13.36 -31.21 9.96
N VAL A 788 14.41 -31.12 10.78
CA VAL A 788 15.48 -30.13 10.63
C VAL A 788 16.80 -30.86 10.32
N ARG A 789 17.55 -30.34 9.35
CA ARG A 789 18.91 -30.81 9.01
C ARG A 789 19.87 -29.63 9.03
N GLN A 790 21.04 -29.86 9.62
CA GLN A 790 22.11 -28.86 9.72
C GLN A 790 23.42 -29.43 9.12
N PRO A 791 23.52 -29.48 7.76
CA PRO A 791 24.71 -29.96 7.10
C PRO A 791 25.90 -29.02 7.32
N ASP A 792 27.11 -29.58 7.36
CA ASP A 792 28.33 -28.81 7.48
C ASP A 792 28.78 -28.26 6.12
N CYS A 793 28.05 -27.25 5.63
CA CYS A 793 28.35 -26.54 4.41
C CYS A 793 27.95 -25.05 4.53
N ASP A 794 28.29 -24.25 3.54
CA ASP A 794 27.93 -22.86 3.42
C ASP A 794 26.45 -22.73 2.96
N HIS A 795 26.03 -21.55 2.46
CA HIS A 795 24.68 -21.31 1.93
C HIS A 795 24.39 -22.20 0.70
N ASP A 796 24.20 -23.52 0.91
CA ASP A 796 24.02 -24.52 -0.15
C ASP A 796 22.95 -25.58 0.19
N PHE A 797 22.61 -26.39 -0.79
CA PHE A 797 21.69 -27.52 -0.69
C PHE A 797 22.36 -28.80 -1.21
N PRO A 798 23.22 -29.42 -0.43
CA PRO A 798 24.09 -30.52 -0.89
C PRO A 798 23.28 -31.75 -1.30
N PRO A 799 23.83 -32.61 -2.19
CA PRO A 799 23.09 -33.73 -2.81
C PRO A 799 22.46 -34.69 -1.80
N GLU A 800 23.19 -35.02 -0.74
CA GLU A 800 22.72 -35.94 0.30
C GLU A 800 21.48 -35.39 1.05
N VAL A 801 21.47 -34.09 1.33
CA VAL A 801 20.31 -33.43 2.00
C VAL A 801 19.14 -33.30 1.02
N ARG A 802 19.42 -33.05 -0.28
CA ARG A 802 18.36 -33.04 -1.32
C ARG A 802 17.69 -34.40 -1.42
N GLU A 803 18.49 -35.52 -1.49
CA GLU A 803 17.94 -36.87 -1.53
C GLU A 803 17.08 -37.19 -0.29
N GLU A 804 17.53 -36.80 0.92
CA GLU A 804 16.71 -36.92 2.12
C GLU A 804 15.41 -36.15 2.02
N SER A 805 15.46 -34.94 1.47
CA SER A 805 14.26 -34.10 1.26
C SER A 805 13.30 -34.69 0.23
N TYR A 806 13.81 -35.34 -0.80
CA TYR A 806 12.97 -36.05 -1.78
C TYR A 806 12.33 -37.31 -1.17
N ALA A 807 13.07 -38.06 -0.37
CA ALA A 807 12.52 -39.18 0.38
C ALA A 807 11.45 -38.73 1.40
N PHE A 808 11.63 -37.57 1.99
CA PHE A 808 10.60 -36.95 2.84
C PHE A 808 9.34 -36.59 2.04
N LEU A 809 9.47 -35.99 0.85
CA LEU A 809 8.33 -35.71 -0.04
C LEU A 809 7.64 -36.99 -0.46
N ASP A 810 8.38 -38.04 -0.88
CA ASP A 810 7.84 -39.35 -1.24
C ASP A 810 6.98 -39.93 -0.09
N ARG A 811 7.51 -39.88 1.14
CA ARG A 811 6.80 -40.40 2.33
C ARG A 811 5.52 -39.61 2.60
N VAL A 812 5.64 -38.28 2.75
CA VAL A 812 4.51 -37.44 3.16
C VAL A 812 3.41 -37.38 2.12
N LEU A 813 3.77 -37.35 0.81
CA LEU A 813 2.82 -37.27 -0.29
C LEU A 813 2.25 -38.66 -0.70
N SER A 814 2.83 -39.79 -0.20
CA SER A 814 2.24 -41.11 -0.40
C SER A 814 1.19 -41.47 0.65
N GLU A 815 1.21 -40.83 1.81
CA GLU A 815 0.23 -41.06 2.87
C GLU A 815 -1.13 -40.50 2.48
N ARG A 816 -2.15 -41.36 2.32
CA ARG A 816 -3.55 -40.92 2.20
C ARG A 816 -4.02 -40.38 3.56
N ASP A 817 -4.84 -39.32 3.54
CA ASP A 817 -5.37 -38.72 4.75
C ASP A 817 -5.97 -39.76 5.72
N ARG A 818 -5.32 -39.97 6.86
CA ARG A 818 -5.89 -40.74 7.98
C ARG A 818 -6.80 -39.88 8.87
N GLY A 819 -7.14 -38.63 8.44
CA GLY A 819 -7.74 -37.62 9.30
C GLY A 819 -8.97 -36.88 8.74
N ALA A 820 -9.60 -37.32 7.63
CA ALA A 820 -10.86 -36.71 7.17
C ALA A 820 -12.11 -37.23 7.89
N ASP A 821 -11.99 -38.23 8.78
CA ASP A 821 -13.08 -38.87 9.53
C ASP A 821 -12.96 -38.75 11.06
N ARG A 822 -12.35 -37.69 11.58
CA ARG A 822 -12.38 -37.43 13.03
C ARG A 822 -12.65 -35.95 13.34
#